data_729cbe327129e9f1ce87e4052fcf625f
#
_entry.id   729cbe327129e9f1ce87e4052fcf625f
#
_cell.length_a   1.000
_cell.length_b   1.000
_cell.length_c   1.000
_cell.angle_alpha   90.00
_cell.angle_beta   90.00
_cell.angle_gamma   90.00
#
_symmetry.space_group_name_H-M   'P 1'
#
loop_
_entity.id
_entity.type
_entity.pdbx_description
1 polymer ?
#
loop_
_entity_poly.entity_id
_entity_poly.type
_entity_poly.pdbx_seq_one_letter_code
_entity_poly.pdbx_strand_id
1 'polypeptide(L)'
;MLKTVLGLYGLLSCAAAQSNSVKVKWLEGIPDYLGGVTFGVPWPRGQHLANATTFTASGGVELQSWATAYWPDGSLKWTGHAIGATDSPADEYTITASGPGNTTFSRLRRQSSNSTRGVQVGNSEDKIVVNTGKVTATFRKSGNVLVSSIESGGKLVGNNGRLVLRSQSGTPDDDEDGKPTGINYFSFASKIHNTTVSDNNSQRALVTVQGIHAVDDETSHEEWLPFTVRFYLYANSEAIRIIHTIIYDGEAKSDFIAGLGIRFDVPLAGEEQYNRHVRIAGVDGGLLRESVQGITGLRRDPGAAVRSAQFNGTETPDKTTWDQRVTTRLQWVPTWSDYRLSQLSPDGFNIKKRTKAGQSWVKIPGSTRSGGLAYLGGSTVGGLALGLRDFWKKYPTGLDISNAATDTGSLTLWLYSPQAEPLDVRPYHDGLGQDTYAKQLDALEITYEDYEDGYNTPYGVGRTNELFLYAFSSTPSAGHLSTLTNNTNDPPVLIPEPTYIRDTKAIGSYWDVPGSPKDSEKAQTIESNMKFLIEFYEGQVEQRRWYGFWDHGDIIHTYDDDRHQWRYDIGGYSWDNSELSPDLFFWGHFLRTGDAKAYRLAHDQARHGGDVDSYHLGNFTGLGTRHGVQHWADSAKQARISTPVYRKTFFYISGGDERTGDLIRETQEAAKAFVLVDARRKVRAANVVYNPDPKALYLNFGTDWAGLAQAYLIEWERRGPNWEDARDKLVEAIKTYPKLKNGFVTGEAYYDSLTGAWSPPPTDPDNTGNITVSHLSGVFGVLETIDQLIDHFGPEARNTTQPFLDAFLDYAYYYGASKAEQAARYGKDFGNLNLKQGHSRFTAYVAHKRNNATLVPRVWSEYLGDGSKDGLAPNAPWKTVRISGSAALAPVDEATWVSTNAAALYGVAGIENLALVGAPDASSITGNSTAKLRV
;
A
#
# COMPACT_ATOMS: atom_id res chain seq x y z
N MET A 1 67.55 39.17 -8.71
CA MET A 1 66.16 39.62 -8.89
C MET A 1 65.36 38.43 -9.27
N LEU A 2 64.80 37.85 -8.27
CA LEU A 2 63.98 36.61 -8.38
C LEU A 2 62.52 37.08 -8.34
N LYS A 3 61.72 36.78 -9.35
CA LYS A 3 60.28 36.95 -9.34
C LYS A 3 59.65 35.58 -9.20
N THR A 4 59.10 35.37 -8.05
CA THR A 4 58.25 34.20 -7.70
C THR A 4 56.89 34.37 -8.37
N VAL A 5 56.47 33.40 -9.17
CA VAL A 5 55.11 33.28 -9.72
C VAL A 5 54.40 32.25 -8.85
N LEU A 6 53.46 32.67 -8.03
CA LEU A 6 52.49 31.80 -7.38
C LEU A 6 51.38 31.49 -8.40
N GLY A 7 51.31 30.26 -8.82
CA GLY A 7 50.16 29.70 -9.55
C GLY A 7 49.01 29.39 -8.60
N LEU A 8 47.94 30.12 -8.71
CA LEU A 8 46.63 29.84 -8.09
C LEU A 8 45.97 28.71 -8.90
N TYR A 9 45.98 27.50 -8.39
CA TYR A 9 45.08 26.47 -8.90
C TYR A 9 43.70 26.73 -8.29
N GLY A 10 42.85 27.41 -9.01
CA GLY A 10 41.42 27.46 -8.70
C GLY A 10 40.79 26.12 -9.00
N LEU A 11 40.40 25.41 -7.98
CA LEU A 11 39.42 24.32 -8.06
C LEU A 11 38.09 24.93 -8.49
N LEU A 12 37.79 24.87 -9.78
CA LEU A 12 36.44 25.02 -10.29
C LEU A 12 35.68 23.73 -9.91
N SER A 13 35.05 23.72 -8.75
CA SER A 13 33.92 22.87 -8.52
C SER A 13 32.78 23.38 -9.43
N CYS A 14 32.48 22.67 -10.51
CA CYS A 14 31.22 22.81 -11.21
C CYS A 14 30.09 22.45 -10.23
N ALA A 15 29.64 23.38 -9.40
CA ALA A 15 28.34 23.33 -8.81
C ALA A 15 27.36 23.50 -10.00
N ALA A 16 26.82 22.41 -10.51
CA ALA A 16 25.61 22.47 -11.30
C ALA A 16 24.61 23.28 -10.48
N ALA A 17 24.11 24.39 -11.04
CA ALA A 17 23.09 25.17 -10.38
C ALA A 17 21.89 24.26 -10.15
N GLN A 18 21.76 23.72 -8.94
CA GLN A 18 20.64 22.88 -8.57
C GLN A 18 19.37 23.72 -8.67
N SER A 19 18.44 23.26 -9.50
CA SER A 19 17.20 23.94 -9.78
C SER A 19 16.35 24.03 -8.50
N ASN A 20 15.94 25.25 -8.12
CA ASN A 20 14.96 25.46 -7.06
C ASN A 20 13.54 25.06 -7.51
N SER A 21 13.40 24.48 -8.68
CA SER A 21 12.13 24.13 -9.30
C SER A 21 12.12 22.68 -9.75
N VAL A 22 11.04 22.01 -9.48
CA VAL A 22 10.82 20.58 -9.77
C VAL A 22 9.58 20.42 -10.62
N LYS A 23 9.70 19.69 -11.71
CA LYS A 23 8.55 19.28 -12.51
C LYS A 23 7.93 18.02 -11.91
N VAL A 24 6.61 18.04 -11.77
CA VAL A 24 5.79 16.87 -11.43
C VAL A 24 4.80 16.62 -12.55
N LYS A 25 4.68 15.36 -12.93
CA LYS A 25 3.84 14.90 -14.04
C LYS A 25 2.81 13.87 -13.59
N TRP A 26 1.72 13.76 -14.32
CA TRP A 26 0.76 12.72 -14.14
C TRP A 26 1.34 11.36 -14.54
N LEU A 27 1.16 10.37 -13.67
CA LEU A 27 1.69 9.03 -13.89
C LEU A 27 1.04 8.34 -15.12
N GLU A 28 -0.26 8.50 -15.29
CA GLU A 28 -1.06 7.82 -16.32
C GLU A 28 -1.72 8.81 -17.30
N GLY A 29 -1.20 10.02 -17.40
CA GLY A 29 -1.75 11.07 -18.24
C GLY A 29 -2.67 12.02 -17.48
N ILE A 30 -3.07 13.10 -18.17
CA ILE A 30 -3.86 14.18 -17.59
C ILE A 30 -5.26 13.66 -17.29
N PRO A 31 -5.77 13.80 -16.04
CA PRO A 31 -7.13 13.42 -15.73
C PRO A 31 -8.15 14.42 -16.31
N ASP A 32 -9.29 13.92 -16.76
CA ASP A 32 -10.40 14.75 -17.24
C ASP A 32 -10.99 15.66 -16.15
N TYR A 33 -10.86 15.26 -14.91
CA TYR A 33 -11.28 15.98 -13.71
C TYR A 33 -10.36 15.66 -12.55
N LEU A 34 -9.97 16.69 -11.81
CA LEU A 34 -9.19 16.54 -10.58
C LEU A 34 -10.04 16.89 -9.36
N GLY A 35 -10.33 15.89 -8.53
CA GLY A 35 -11.04 16.09 -7.25
C GLY A 35 -10.15 16.57 -6.10
N GLY A 36 -8.88 16.86 -6.38
CA GLY A 36 -7.81 17.17 -5.46
C GLY A 36 -6.75 16.09 -5.45
N VAL A 37 -5.47 16.47 -5.25
CA VAL A 37 -4.34 15.53 -5.23
C VAL A 37 -3.34 15.90 -4.16
N THR A 38 -2.71 14.88 -3.56
CA THR A 38 -1.57 15.01 -2.65
C THR A 38 -0.40 14.22 -3.21
N PHE A 39 0.81 14.81 -3.19
CA PHE A 39 2.02 14.22 -3.74
C PHE A 39 3.26 14.69 -2.97
N GLY A 40 4.37 13.96 -3.12
CA GLY A 40 5.64 14.24 -2.46
C GLY A 40 6.71 14.72 -3.43
N VAL A 41 7.58 15.62 -2.93
CA VAL A 41 8.75 16.12 -3.66
C VAL A 41 9.99 16.00 -2.79
N PRO A 42 11.05 15.31 -3.27
CA PRO A 42 12.32 15.22 -2.54
C PRO A 42 13.19 16.45 -2.82
N TRP A 43 14.11 16.75 -1.88
CA TRP A 43 15.06 17.85 -1.98
C TRP A 43 16.48 17.40 -1.62
N PRO A 44 17.50 17.87 -2.32
CA PRO A 44 18.88 17.64 -1.97
C PRO A 44 19.23 18.19 -0.61
N ARG A 45 20.16 17.53 0.08
CA ARG A 45 20.68 17.96 1.39
C ARG A 45 21.24 19.37 1.34
N GLY A 46 20.96 20.16 2.41
CA GLY A 46 21.49 21.52 2.59
C GLY A 46 20.82 22.60 1.74
N GLN A 47 19.86 22.25 0.88
CA GLN A 47 19.31 23.18 -0.10
C GLN A 47 18.21 24.08 0.49
N HIS A 48 17.26 23.54 1.23
CA HIS A 48 16.08 24.25 1.70
C HIS A 48 15.85 24.04 3.20
N LEU A 49 15.80 25.11 3.97
CA LEU A 49 15.47 25.05 5.40
C LEU A 49 13.96 25.20 5.60
N ALA A 50 13.37 24.38 6.45
CA ALA A 50 11.93 24.33 6.65
C ALA A 50 11.30 25.66 7.12
N ASN A 51 12.03 26.43 7.93
CA ASN A 51 11.58 27.70 8.46
C ASN A 51 11.81 28.92 7.54
N ALA A 52 12.48 28.69 6.40
CA ALA A 52 12.90 29.75 5.49
C ALA A 52 12.45 29.54 4.05
N THR A 53 11.78 28.42 3.76
CA THR A 53 11.37 28.04 2.40
C THR A 53 9.86 28.11 2.25
N THR A 54 9.41 28.72 1.14
CA THR A 54 8.03 28.71 0.69
C THR A 54 7.94 28.04 -0.67
N PHE A 55 6.81 27.43 -0.96
CA PHE A 55 6.59 26.69 -2.21
C PHE A 55 5.44 27.28 -3.00
N THR A 56 5.60 27.32 -4.32
CA THR A 56 4.57 27.75 -5.28
C THR A 56 4.48 26.74 -6.42
N ALA A 57 3.29 26.59 -7.00
CA ALA A 57 3.07 25.82 -8.21
C ALA A 57 2.94 26.73 -9.44
N SER A 58 3.35 26.25 -10.63
CA SER A 58 3.15 26.92 -11.89
C SER A 58 1.66 27.15 -12.20
N GLY A 59 1.38 28.08 -13.13
CA GLY A 59 0.00 28.37 -13.55
C GLY A 59 -0.84 29.12 -12.51
N GLY A 60 -0.25 29.63 -11.43
CA GLY A 60 -0.97 30.35 -10.37
C GLY A 60 -1.88 29.44 -9.53
N VAL A 61 -1.64 28.12 -9.55
CA VAL A 61 -2.37 27.15 -8.75
C VAL A 61 -1.98 27.29 -7.28
N GLU A 62 -2.97 27.37 -6.40
CA GLU A 62 -2.73 27.43 -4.96
C GLU A 62 -2.20 26.10 -4.45
N LEU A 63 -1.14 26.15 -3.64
CA LEU A 63 -0.43 24.98 -3.13
C LEU A 63 -0.40 25.01 -1.61
N GLN A 64 -0.79 23.92 -0.98
CA GLN A 64 -0.53 23.65 0.43
C GLN A 64 0.72 22.78 0.53
N SER A 65 1.63 23.09 1.44
CA SER A 65 2.89 22.35 1.60
C SER A 65 3.21 22.09 3.04
N TRP A 66 3.85 20.95 3.33
CA TRP A 66 4.35 20.57 4.65
C TRP A 66 5.60 19.72 4.53
N ALA A 67 6.44 19.71 5.57
CA ALA A 67 7.59 18.83 5.64
C ALA A 67 7.14 17.39 5.98
N THR A 68 7.66 16.40 5.26
CA THR A 68 7.47 14.98 5.54
C THR A 68 8.76 14.31 6.00
N ALA A 69 9.93 14.86 5.65
CA ALA A 69 11.22 14.41 6.17
C ALA A 69 12.27 15.53 6.15
N TYR A 70 13.26 15.38 7.01
CA TYR A 70 14.39 16.29 7.16
C TYR A 70 15.72 15.55 7.02
N TRP A 71 16.73 16.22 6.50
CA TRP A 71 18.10 15.84 6.65
C TRP A 71 18.60 16.17 8.07
N PRO A 72 19.69 15.53 8.56
CA PRO A 72 20.22 15.82 9.89
C PRO A 72 20.63 17.27 10.12
N ASP A 73 21.07 17.98 9.07
CA ASP A 73 21.40 19.40 9.10
C ASP A 73 20.17 20.33 9.23
N GLY A 74 18.96 19.77 9.29
CA GLY A 74 17.69 20.48 9.41
C GLY A 74 17.12 20.97 8.10
N SER A 75 17.77 20.72 6.96
CA SER A 75 17.21 20.99 5.64
C SER A 75 16.10 19.98 5.30
N LEU A 76 15.18 20.39 4.44
CA LEU A 76 14.10 19.52 3.96
C LEU A 76 14.66 18.36 3.14
N LYS A 77 14.21 17.14 3.43
CA LYS A 77 14.49 15.94 2.64
C LYS A 77 13.31 15.60 1.73
N TRP A 78 12.10 15.70 2.28
CA TRP A 78 10.86 15.51 1.55
C TRP A 78 9.81 16.51 1.99
N THR A 79 9.00 16.97 1.05
CA THR A 79 7.82 17.78 1.29
C THR A 79 6.59 17.11 0.70
N GLY A 80 5.48 17.19 1.43
CA GLY A 80 4.15 16.86 0.91
C GLY A 80 3.50 18.14 0.37
N HIS A 81 2.75 17.98 -0.72
CA HIS A 81 2.03 19.06 -1.38
C HIS A 81 0.60 18.65 -1.69
N ALA A 82 -0.35 19.59 -1.59
CA ALA A 82 -1.73 19.38 -2.00
C ALA A 82 -2.21 20.49 -2.92
N ILE A 83 -2.92 20.08 -3.96
CA ILE A 83 -3.63 20.94 -4.91
C ILE A 83 -5.12 20.64 -4.79
N GLY A 84 -5.95 21.70 -4.80
CA GLY A 84 -7.40 21.57 -4.77
C GLY A 84 -7.99 21.05 -6.09
N ALA A 85 -9.31 20.90 -6.11
CA ALA A 85 -10.04 20.40 -7.28
C ALA A 85 -10.06 21.43 -8.44
N THR A 86 -10.04 20.90 -9.67
CA THR A 86 -10.19 21.67 -10.90
C THR A 86 -10.75 20.82 -12.04
N ASP A 87 -11.58 21.44 -12.88
CA ASP A 87 -12.14 20.83 -14.10
C ASP A 87 -11.15 20.87 -15.29
N SER A 88 -9.99 21.52 -15.11
CA SER A 88 -8.98 21.70 -16.16
C SER A 88 -7.58 21.61 -15.55
N PRO A 89 -7.14 20.41 -15.16
CA PRO A 89 -5.79 20.23 -14.66
C PRO A 89 -4.75 20.52 -15.75
N ALA A 90 -3.59 21.06 -15.36
CA ALA A 90 -2.49 21.29 -16.28
C ALA A 90 -1.79 19.96 -16.63
N ASP A 91 -1.10 19.93 -17.78
CA ASP A 91 -0.33 18.75 -18.24
C ASP A 91 0.77 18.35 -17.26
N GLU A 92 1.41 19.34 -16.65
CA GLU A 92 2.44 19.19 -15.61
C GLU A 92 2.41 20.41 -14.68
N TYR A 93 2.95 20.25 -13.49
CA TYR A 93 3.17 21.37 -12.58
C TYR A 93 4.65 21.53 -12.29
N THR A 94 5.09 22.78 -12.15
CA THR A 94 6.44 23.10 -11.65
C THR A 94 6.32 23.61 -10.22
N ILE A 95 6.88 22.88 -9.28
CA ILE A 95 6.96 23.28 -7.88
C ILE A 95 8.24 24.05 -7.67
N THR A 96 8.13 25.30 -7.26
CA THR A 96 9.27 26.20 -7.06
C THR A 96 9.43 26.51 -5.57
N ALA A 97 10.62 26.20 -5.05
CA ALA A 97 11.06 26.58 -3.70
C ALA A 97 11.72 27.96 -3.75
N SER A 98 11.27 28.87 -2.90
CA SER A 98 11.83 30.22 -2.76
C SER A 98 12.40 30.40 -1.38
N GLY A 99 13.63 30.92 -1.29
CA GLY A 99 14.26 31.32 -0.03
C GLY A 99 13.59 32.56 0.58
N PRO A 100 14.04 33.05 1.75
CA PRO A 100 13.45 34.19 2.40
C PRO A 100 13.65 35.43 1.50
N GLY A 101 12.60 35.79 0.78
CA GLY A 101 12.48 37.12 0.21
C GLY A 101 12.59 38.15 1.35
N ASN A 102 13.06 39.37 1.06
CA ASN A 102 13.22 40.51 1.98
C ASN A 102 11.89 40.98 2.63
N THR A 103 11.04 40.07 3.05
CA THR A 103 9.81 40.34 3.78
C THR A 103 9.95 39.66 5.15
N THR A 104 9.86 40.50 6.14
CA THR A 104 9.83 40.26 7.58
C THR A 104 9.41 38.83 7.95
N PHE A 105 10.28 38.12 8.71
CA PHE A 105 10.06 36.80 9.28
C PHE A 105 8.62 36.61 9.75
N SER A 106 7.78 36.08 8.94
CA SER A 106 6.57 35.39 9.38
C SER A 106 6.89 33.90 9.46
N ARG A 107 7.02 33.42 10.69
CA ARG A 107 7.04 31.99 11.03
C ARG A 107 6.07 31.25 10.08
N LEU A 108 6.29 29.96 9.82
CA LEU A 108 5.23 28.99 9.40
C LEU A 108 4.14 28.99 10.49
N ARG A 109 3.62 30.17 10.72
CA ARG A 109 2.57 30.55 11.63
C ARG A 109 1.35 30.64 10.78
N ARG A 110 0.36 29.78 11.07
CA ARG A 110 -1.05 30.01 10.83
C ARG A 110 -1.28 31.22 9.89
N GLN A 111 -1.24 31.02 8.59
CA GLN A 111 -2.06 31.85 7.75
C GLN A 111 -3.50 31.44 8.06
N SER A 112 -4.09 32.10 9.03
CA SER A 112 -5.53 32.28 9.01
C SER A 112 -5.81 33.13 7.76
N SER A 113 -5.87 32.46 6.61
CA SER A 113 -6.28 33.12 5.39
C SER A 113 -7.77 33.37 5.51
N ASN A 114 -8.15 34.64 5.65
CA ASN A 114 -9.43 35.14 5.19
C ASN A 114 -9.52 35.06 3.65
N SER A 115 -8.84 34.10 3.00
CA SER A 115 -9.03 33.85 1.60
C SER A 115 -10.29 33.00 1.45
N THR A 116 -11.27 33.53 0.76
CA THR A 116 -12.54 32.87 0.41
C THR A 116 -12.33 31.69 -0.56
N ARG A 117 -11.12 31.27 -0.85
CA ARG A 117 -10.74 30.27 -1.89
C ARG A 117 -10.18 28.95 -1.37
N GLY A 118 -9.90 28.79 -0.09
CA GLY A 118 -9.35 27.56 0.51
C GLY A 118 -10.37 26.79 1.30
N VAL A 119 -9.96 25.62 1.83
CA VAL A 119 -10.75 24.83 2.77
C VAL A 119 -10.93 25.59 4.08
N GLN A 120 -12.14 25.72 4.56
CA GLN A 120 -12.47 26.36 5.83
C GLN A 120 -12.83 25.31 6.87
N VAL A 121 -12.23 25.39 8.06
CA VAL A 121 -12.44 24.44 9.14
C VAL A 121 -12.92 25.14 10.39
N GLY A 122 -14.10 24.75 10.88
CA GLY A 122 -14.60 25.06 12.21
C GLY A 122 -14.42 23.84 13.13
N ASN A 123 -13.75 24.02 14.26
CA ASN A 123 -13.51 22.95 15.23
C ASN A 123 -14.07 23.37 16.60
N SER A 124 -15.16 22.75 17.02
CA SER A 124 -15.82 22.95 18.32
C SER A 124 -15.65 21.71 19.20
N GLU A 125 -16.21 21.74 20.41
CA GLU A 125 -16.11 20.65 21.36
C GLU A 125 -16.81 19.37 20.86
N ASP A 126 -17.95 19.50 20.20
CA ASP A 126 -18.83 18.39 19.78
C ASP A 126 -18.66 17.97 18.32
N LYS A 127 -18.10 18.85 17.47
CA LYS A 127 -18.04 18.63 16.02
C LYS A 127 -16.92 19.39 15.32
N ILE A 128 -16.59 18.89 14.13
CA ILE A 128 -15.74 19.54 13.15
C ILE A 128 -16.58 19.82 11.91
N VAL A 129 -16.52 21.03 11.40
CA VAL A 129 -17.20 21.44 10.17
C VAL A 129 -16.13 21.80 9.14
N VAL A 130 -16.17 21.20 7.97
CA VAL A 130 -15.22 21.46 6.87
C VAL A 130 -16.01 21.91 5.66
N ASN A 131 -15.65 23.09 5.12
CA ASN A 131 -16.22 23.64 3.90
C ASN A 131 -15.13 23.72 2.82
N THR A 132 -15.33 23.01 1.70
CA THR A 132 -14.43 23.00 0.55
C THR A 132 -14.70 24.13 -0.46
N GLY A 133 -15.80 24.86 -0.29
CA GLY A 133 -16.35 25.79 -1.28
C GLY A 133 -17.43 25.16 -2.19
N LYS A 134 -17.45 23.82 -2.33
CA LYS A 134 -18.50 23.05 -3.03
C LYS A 134 -19.33 22.24 -2.06
N VAL A 135 -18.69 21.68 -1.03
CA VAL A 135 -19.30 20.78 -0.04
C VAL A 135 -18.99 21.30 1.36
N THR A 136 -20.00 21.24 2.23
CA THR A 136 -19.84 21.41 3.67
C THR A 136 -20.17 20.10 4.37
N ALA A 137 -19.22 19.51 5.07
CA ALA A 137 -19.37 18.27 5.82
C ALA A 137 -19.19 18.52 7.32
N THR A 138 -20.06 17.93 8.15
CA THR A 138 -20.01 18.01 9.61
C THR A 138 -19.71 16.64 10.21
N PHE A 139 -18.62 16.55 10.95
CA PHE A 139 -18.13 15.34 11.62
C PHE A 139 -18.41 15.42 13.11
N ARG A 140 -18.86 14.33 13.71
CA ARG A 140 -19.09 14.24 15.16
C ARG A 140 -17.83 13.80 15.89
N LYS A 141 -17.68 14.22 17.13
CA LYS A 141 -16.59 13.79 18.02
C LYS A 141 -16.95 12.65 18.96
N SER A 142 -18.22 12.28 19.01
CA SER A 142 -18.76 11.18 19.80
C SER A 142 -20.05 10.64 19.19
N GLY A 143 -20.53 9.53 19.70
CA GLY A 143 -21.74 8.85 19.24
C GLY A 143 -21.47 7.82 18.15
N ASN A 144 -22.50 7.51 17.37
CA ASN A 144 -22.47 6.47 16.34
C ASN A 144 -22.50 7.01 14.89
N VAL A 145 -22.56 8.32 14.71
CA VAL A 145 -22.61 8.99 13.41
C VAL A 145 -21.29 9.72 13.15
N LEU A 146 -20.52 9.25 12.18
CA LEU A 146 -19.25 9.87 11.79
C LEU A 146 -19.47 11.21 11.11
N VAL A 147 -20.42 11.25 10.14
CA VAL A 147 -20.75 12.43 9.34
C VAL A 147 -22.22 12.76 9.55
N SER A 148 -22.52 13.84 10.28
CA SER A 148 -23.91 14.19 10.64
C SER A 148 -24.64 14.95 9.53
N SER A 149 -23.94 15.69 8.67
CA SER A 149 -24.53 16.37 7.52
C SER A 149 -23.51 16.57 6.40
N ILE A 150 -24.03 16.55 5.17
CA ILE A 150 -23.29 16.89 3.94
C ILE A 150 -24.21 17.84 3.16
N GLU A 151 -23.69 19.03 2.87
CA GLU A 151 -24.39 20.05 2.12
C GLU A 151 -23.64 20.33 0.82
N SER A 152 -24.40 20.55 -0.26
CA SER A 152 -23.89 20.98 -1.57
C SER A 152 -24.81 22.05 -2.15
N GLY A 153 -24.25 23.19 -2.59
CA GLY A 153 -25.05 24.31 -3.08
C GLY A 153 -26.09 24.84 -2.10
N GLY A 154 -25.81 24.77 -0.79
CA GLY A 154 -26.71 25.20 0.28
C GLY A 154 -27.87 24.23 0.57
N LYS A 155 -27.86 23.04 -0.03
CA LYS A 155 -28.86 21.99 0.20
C LYS A 155 -28.24 20.84 1.03
N LEU A 156 -29.03 20.32 1.99
CA LEU A 156 -28.68 19.07 2.67
C LEU A 156 -28.89 17.90 1.70
N VAL A 157 -27.80 17.30 1.24
CA VAL A 157 -27.81 16.22 0.24
C VAL A 157 -27.50 14.86 0.83
N GLY A 158 -26.99 14.82 2.06
CA GLY A 158 -26.73 13.60 2.81
C GLY A 158 -26.57 13.84 4.29
N ASN A 159 -26.88 12.84 5.08
CA ASN A 159 -26.70 12.86 6.54
C ASN A 159 -26.47 11.45 7.10
N ASN A 160 -26.34 11.36 8.45
CA ASN A 160 -26.28 10.11 9.19
C ASN A 160 -25.25 9.09 8.65
N GLY A 161 -24.07 9.61 8.20
CA GLY A 161 -22.97 8.76 7.72
C GLY A 161 -22.38 7.92 8.84
N ARG A 162 -22.47 6.58 8.73
CA ARG A 162 -22.02 5.63 9.75
C ARG A 162 -21.47 4.35 9.16
N LEU A 163 -20.63 3.66 9.91
CA LEU A 163 -20.24 2.29 9.59
C LEU A 163 -21.36 1.33 9.96
N VAL A 164 -21.46 0.24 9.24
CA VAL A 164 -22.39 -0.85 9.50
C VAL A 164 -21.64 -2.17 9.43
N LEU A 165 -21.76 -2.98 10.48
CA LEU A 165 -21.19 -4.31 10.56
C LEU A 165 -22.30 -5.30 10.88
N ARG A 166 -22.26 -6.46 10.23
CA ARG A 166 -23.06 -7.63 10.54
C ARG A 166 -22.13 -8.77 10.83
N SER A 167 -22.36 -9.50 11.91
CA SER A 167 -21.64 -10.72 12.20
C SER A 167 -22.57 -11.87 12.52
N GLN A 168 -22.04 -13.06 12.52
CA GLN A 168 -22.73 -14.27 12.94
C GLN A 168 -21.78 -15.23 13.66
N SER A 169 -22.35 -16.11 14.49
CA SER A 169 -21.58 -16.97 15.40
C SER A 169 -21.12 -18.30 14.77
N GLY A 170 -21.37 -18.53 13.50
CA GLY A 170 -21.02 -19.76 12.79
C GLY A 170 -21.53 -19.73 11.36
N THR A 171 -21.27 -20.80 10.62
CA THR A 171 -21.79 -20.97 9.25
C THR A 171 -22.75 -22.17 9.16
N PRO A 172 -23.71 -22.18 8.23
CA PRO A 172 -24.60 -23.32 8.02
C PRO A 172 -23.85 -24.60 7.61
N ASP A 173 -22.66 -24.47 7.04
CA ASP A 173 -21.87 -25.60 6.52
C ASP A 173 -21.02 -26.29 7.58
N ASP A 174 -21.01 -25.77 8.82
CA ASP A 174 -20.30 -26.40 9.95
C ASP A 174 -21.04 -27.65 10.50
N ASP A 175 -22.21 -27.97 9.98
CA ASP A 175 -23.01 -29.12 10.43
C ASP A 175 -22.95 -30.25 9.38
N GLU A 176 -22.11 -31.23 9.61
CA GLU A 176 -21.98 -32.42 8.77
C GLU A 176 -23.29 -33.20 8.58
N ASP A 177 -24.22 -33.10 9.55
CA ASP A 177 -25.53 -33.78 9.53
C ASP A 177 -26.66 -32.92 8.89
N GLY A 178 -26.33 -31.71 8.39
CA GLY A 178 -27.32 -30.76 7.81
C GLY A 178 -28.37 -30.28 8.83
N LYS A 179 -28.09 -30.32 10.10
CA LYS A 179 -28.93 -29.75 11.16
C LYS A 179 -28.51 -28.30 11.38
N PRO A 180 -29.44 -27.32 11.31
CA PRO A 180 -29.12 -25.97 11.59
C PRO A 180 -28.54 -25.83 13.03
N THR A 181 -27.26 -25.54 13.14
CA THR A 181 -26.70 -25.03 14.40
C THR A 181 -27.38 -23.72 14.74
N GLY A 182 -27.59 -23.41 16.01
CA GLY A 182 -28.20 -22.16 16.44
C GLY A 182 -27.27 -20.98 16.16
N ILE A 183 -27.26 -20.47 14.92
CA ILE A 183 -26.45 -19.31 14.52
C ILE A 183 -27.08 -18.06 15.07
N ASN A 184 -26.34 -17.30 15.85
CA ASN A 184 -26.73 -15.98 16.32
C ASN A 184 -26.25 -14.92 15.32
N TYR A 185 -27.08 -13.92 15.07
CA TYR A 185 -26.81 -12.80 14.18
C TYR A 185 -26.74 -11.50 14.98
N PHE A 186 -25.74 -10.68 14.70
CA PHE A 186 -25.49 -9.44 15.39
C PHE A 186 -25.39 -8.28 14.40
N SER A 187 -25.86 -7.10 14.82
CA SER A 187 -25.74 -5.86 14.07
C SER A 187 -25.02 -4.82 14.91
N PHE A 188 -24.06 -4.13 14.29
CA PHE A 188 -23.24 -3.13 14.94
C PHE A 188 -23.24 -1.83 14.14
N ALA A 189 -23.09 -0.73 14.86
CA ALA A 189 -22.80 0.59 14.31
C ALA A 189 -21.45 1.09 14.82
N SER A 190 -20.94 2.14 14.20
CA SER A 190 -19.74 2.82 14.68
C SER A 190 -19.97 3.43 16.07
N LYS A 191 -18.97 3.31 16.96
CA LYS A 191 -18.87 4.05 18.23
C LYS A 191 -17.59 4.87 18.21
N ILE A 192 -17.72 6.19 18.19
CA ILE A 192 -16.61 7.13 18.07
C ILE A 192 -15.91 7.29 19.41
N HIS A 193 -14.59 7.09 19.40
CA HIS A 193 -13.72 7.36 20.54
C HIS A 193 -13.01 8.71 20.43
N ASN A 194 -12.59 9.08 19.22
CA ASN A 194 -11.85 10.31 18.98
C ASN A 194 -12.05 10.83 17.55
N THR A 195 -12.11 12.15 17.40
CA THR A 195 -12.14 12.80 16.08
C THR A 195 -11.22 14.02 16.10
N THR A 196 -10.28 14.06 15.17
CA THR A 196 -9.30 15.13 15.04
C THR A 196 -9.33 15.74 13.64
N VAL A 197 -8.76 16.94 13.49
CA VAL A 197 -8.56 17.57 12.19
C VAL A 197 -7.14 18.12 12.11
N SER A 198 -6.56 18.11 10.88
CA SER A 198 -5.23 18.66 10.61
C SER A 198 -5.15 20.17 10.89
N ASP A 199 -3.96 20.64 11.30
CA ASP A 199 -3.75 22.04 11.68
C ASP A 199 -3.62 22.98 10.47
N ASN A 200 -3.08 22.50 9.34
CA ASN A 200 -2.91 23.28 8.10
C ASN A 200 -3.91 22.79 7.06
N ASN A 201 -4.86 23.64 6.65
CA ASN A 201 -6.03 23.25 5.88
C ASN A 201 -6.29 24.19 4.69
N SER A 202 -5.28 24.75 4.04
CA SER A 202 -5.53 25.71 2.94
C SER A 202 -6.07 25.05 1.67
N GLN A 203 -5.49 23.94 1.21
CA GLN A 203 -5.94 23.21 0.03
C GLN A 203 -6.50 21.82 0.37
N ARG A 204 -6.11 21.27 1.51
CA ARG A 204 -6.58 19.96 2.00
C ARG A 204 -6.82 20.01 3.49
N ALA A 205 -7.98 19.58 3.94
CA ALA A 205 -8.24 19.23 5.34
C ALA A 205 -8.28 17.70 5.48
N LEU A 206 -7.75 17.20 6.58
CA LEU A 206 -7.83 15.79 6.97
C LEU A 206 -8.57 15.68 8.29
N VAL A 207 -9.72 15.01 8.28
CA VAL A 207 -10.45 14.63 9.49
C VAL A 207 -10.24 13.15 9.74
N THR A 208 -9.77 12.79 10.94
CA THR A 208 -9.55 11.41 11.36
C THR A 208 -10.52 11.04 12.46
N VAL A 209 -11.29 9.99 12.25
CA VAL A 209 -12.24 9.42 13.23
C VAL A 209 -11.75 8.04 13.64
N GLN A 210 -11.58 7.81 14.92
CA GLN A 210 -11.19 6.53 15.50
C GLN A 210 -12.30 6.01 16.39
N GLY A 211 -12.51 4.70 16.38
CA GLY A 211 -13.57 4.08 17.18
C GLY A 211 -13.57 2.56 17.04
N ILE A 212 -14.68 1.98 17.46
CA ILE A 212 -14.93 0.54 17.44
C ILE A 212 -16.36 0.29 16.97
N HIS A 213 -16.68 -0.92 16.53
CA HIS A 213 -18.07 -1.28 16.26
C HIS A 213 -18.74 -1.74 17.55
N ALA A 214 -19.88 -1.15 17.88
CA ALA A 214 -20.69 -1.46 19.05
C ALA A 214 -22.07 -1.94 18.61
N VAL A 215 -22.68 -2.82 19.39
CA VAL A 215 -24.00 -3.40 19.13
C VAL A 215 -25.04 -2.29 18.93
N ASP A 216 -25.83 -2.41 17.87
CA ASP A 216 -26.90 -1.46 17.49
C ASP A 216 -28.31 -1.99 17.83
N ASP A 217 -28.39 -3.14 18.47
CA ASP A 217 -29.65 -3.79 18.88
C ASP A 217 -29.60 -4.30 20.33
N GLU A 218 -30.67 -4.99 20.79
CA GLU A 218 -30.78 -5.53 22.15
C GLU A 218 -29.98 -6.82 22.38
N THR A 219 -29.15 -7.28 21.41
CA THR A 219 -28.30 -8.46 21.56
C THR A 219 -27.07 -8.17 22.40
N SER A 220 -26.54 -9.18 23.09
CA SER A 220 -25.31 -9.03 23.88
C SER A 220 -24.14 -9.60 23.13
N HIS A 221 -23.34 -8.73 22.54
CA HIS A 221 -22.03 -9.04 21.99
C HIS A 221 -21.05 -7.97 22.46
N GLU A 222 -19.78 -8.33 22.66
CA GLU A 222 -18.75 -7.34 22.99
C GLU A 222 -18.47 -6.42 21.79
N GLU A 223 -18.00 -5.21 22.08
CA GLU A 223 -17.52 -4.29 21.05
C GLU A 223 -16.26 -4.86 20.41
N TRP A 224 -16.15 -4.82 19.08
CA TRP A 224 -15.01 -5.36 18.36
C TRP A 224 -14.79 -4.66 17.02
N LEU A 225 -13.78 -5.09 16.28
CA LEU A 225 -13.40 -4.58 14.97
C LEU A 225 -13.11 -3.07 15.02
N PRO A 226 -12.05 -2.63 15.76
CA PRO A 226 -11.66 -1.23 15.81
C PRO A 226 -11.38 -0.68 14.43
N PHE A 227 -11.72 0.60 14.24
CA PHE A 227 -11.57 1.28 12.97
C PHE A 227 -10.86 2.62 13.08
N THR A 228 -10.22 3.00 11.98
CA THR A 228 -9.79 4.37 11.71
C THR A 228 -10.31 4.80 10.36
N VAL A 229 -11.09 5.89 10.33
CA VAL A 229 -11.60 6.49 9.08
C VAL A 229 -11.00 7.87 8.90
N ARG A 230 -10.33 8.10 7.76
CA ARG A 230 -9.71 9.35 7.38
C ARG A 230 -10.45 9.96 6.21
N PHE A 231 -10.93 11.19 6.39
CA PHE A 231 -11.66 11.95 5.38
C PHE A 231 -10.75 13.07 4.86
N TYR A 232 -10.44 13.03 3.58
CA TYR A 232 -9.65 14.04 2.89
C TYR A 232 -10.59 14.93 2.09
N LEU A 233 -10.61 16.21 2.42
CA LEU A 233 -11.44 17.21 1.78
C LEU A 233 -10.52 18.25 1.13
N TYR A 234 -10.65 18.41 -0.19
CA TYR A 234 -9.83 19.35 -0.96
C TYR A 234 -10.60 20.62 -1.32
N ALA A 235 -9.91 21.74 -1.42
CA ALA A 235 -10.50 23.01 -1.84
C ALA A 235 -11.23 22.86 -3.19
N ASN A 236 -12.41 23.46 -3.32
CA ASN A 236 -13.29 23.41 -4.49
C ASN A 236 -13.75 22.03 -4.93
N SER A 237 -13.57 21.00 -4.10
CA SER A 237 -13.94 19.62 -4.42
C SER A 237 -15.39 19.33 -4.01
N GLU A 238 -16.09 18.60 -4.88
CA GLU A 238 -17.36 17.93 -4.58
C GLU A 238 -17.13 16.51 -4.02
N ALA A 239 -15.87 16.05 -4.03
CA ALA A 239 -15.44 14.75 -3.54
C ALA A 239 -14.88 14.82 -2.12
N ILE A 240 -15.18 13.81 -1.32
CA ILE A 240 -14.52 13.47 -0.06
C ILE A 240 -13.87 12.11 -0.25
N ARG A 241 -12.54 12.07 -0.26
CA ARG A 241 -11.78 10.81 -0.29
C ARG A 241 -11.76 10.23 1.10
N ILE A 242 -12.03 8.94 1.24
CA ILE A 242 -12.15 8.24 2.53
C ILE A 242 -11.19 7.06 2.55
N ILE A 243 -10.32 7.01 3.55
CA ILE A 243 -9.50 5.83 3.86
C ILE A 243 -10.07 5.20 5.11
N HIS A 244 -10.62 3.99 4.95
CA HIS A 244 -11.24 3.20 6.01
C HIS A 244 -10.34 2.02 6.34
N THR A 245 -9.88 1.91 7.57
CA THR A 245 -9.06 0.80 8.07
C THR A 245 -9.78 0.12 9.21
N ILE A 246 -9.84 -1.21 9.17
CA ILE A 246 -10.23 -2.06 10.29
C ILE A 246 -9.06 -2.91 10.73
N ILE A 247 -9.10 -3.38 11.98
CA ILE A 247 -8.19 -4.39 12.50
C ILE A 247 -9.03 -5.50 13.11
N TYR A 248 -8.75 -6.74 12.73
CA TYR A 248 -9.49 -7.90 13.24
C TYR A 248 -9.03 -8.22 14.66
N ASP A 249 -9.94 -8.10 15.63
CA ASP A 249 -9.71 -8.41 17.04
C ASP A 249 -10.77 -9.39 17.59
N GLY A 250 -11.52 -10.05 16.68
CA GLY A 250 -12.53 -11.04 17.02
C GLY A 250 -11.95 -12.43 17.29
N GLU A 251 -12.81 -13.33 17.75
CA GLU A 251 -12.51 -14.75 17.90
C GLU A 251 -12.85 -15.49 16.59
N ALA A 252 -11.83 -16.05 15.94
CA ALA A 252 -11.98 -16.64 14.60
C ALA A 252 -13.09 -17.72 14.49
N LYS A 253 -13.40 -18.41 15.61
CA LYS A 253 -14.38 -19.51 15.64
C LYS A 253 -15.82 -19.05 15.91
N SER A 254 -16.03 -17.77 16.29
CA SER A 254 -17.36 -17.25 16.65
C SER A 254 -17.70 -15.89 16.06
N ASP A 255 -16.72 -15.17 15.48
CA ASP A 255 -16.91 -13.80 15.00
C ASP A 255 -16.72 -13.71 13.49
N PHE A 256 -17.71 -14.25 12.77
CA PHE A 256 -17.72 -14.24 11.31
C PHE A 256 -18.29 -12.92 10.79
N ILE A 257 -17.54 -12.17 9.99
CA ILE A 257 -18.04 -10.96 9.34
C ILE A 257 -19.02 -11.38 8.22
N ALA A 258 -20.30 -11.10 8.41
CA ALA A 258 -21.38 -11.36 7.46
C ALA A 258 -21.76 -10.11 6.65
N GLY A 259 -21.14 -8.98 6.91
CA GLY A 259 -21.31 -7.74 6.14
C GLY A 259 -20.60 -6.58 6.80
N LEU A 260 -19.80 -5.84 6.04
CA LEU A 260 -19.07 -4.65 6.51
C LEU A 260 -19.25 -3.54 5.47
N GLY A 261 -19.64 -2.34 5.90
CA GLY A 261 -19.86 -1.24 4.96
C GLY A 261 -20.00 0.14 5.60
N ILE A 262 -20.25 1.12 4.73
CA ILE A 262 -20.57 2.50 5.12
C ILE A 262 -21.92 2.90 4.52
N ARG A 263 -22.75 3.60 5.31
CA ARG A 263 -24.10 4.02 4.92
C ARG A 263 -24.29 5.50 5.14
N PHE A 264 -25.00 6.12 4.19
CA PHE A 264 -25.50 7.51 4.29
C PHE A 264 -26.98 7.55 4.00
N ASP A 265 -27.69 8.41 4.70
CA ASP A 265 -29.06 8.73 4.38
C ASP A 265 -29.10 9.92 3.39
N VAL A 266 -30.00 9.85 2.41
CA VAL A 266 -30.16 10.83 1.35
C VAL A 266 -31.54 11.46 1.45
N PRO A 267 -31.65 12.75 1.82
CA PRO A 267 -32.92 13.47 1.87
C PRO A 267 -33.54 13.63 0.48
N LEU A 268 -34.78 13.21 0.30
CA LEU A 268 -35.53 13.23 -0.95
C LEU A 268 -36.87 13.93 -0.81
N ALA A 269 -37.21 14.47 0.38
CA ALA A 269 -38.44 15.19 0.64
C ALA A 269 -38.61 16.39 -0.30
N GLY A 270 -39.80 16.59 -0.84
CA GLY A 270 -40.07 17.65 -1.79
C GLY A 270 -39.72 17.35 -3.25
N GLU A 271 -39.03 16.25 -3.53
CA GLU A 271 -38.74 15.82 -4.91
C GLU A 271 -39.82 14.79 -5.37
N GLU A 272 -40.38 15.02 -6.54
CA GLU A 272 -41.32 14.07 -7.13
C GLU A 272 -40.58 12.75 -7.51
N GLN A 273 -41.25 11.61 -7.33
CA GLN A 273 -40.66 10.31 -7.49
C GLN A 273 -40.12 10.05 -8.93
N TYR A 274 -40.72 10.66 -9.93
CA TYR A 274 -40.23 10.60 -11.31
C TYR A 274 -39.02 11.52 -11.57
N ASN A 275 -38.69 12.42 -10.67
CA ASN A 275 -37.48 13.23 -10.66
C ASN A 275 -36.39 12.73 -9.67
N ARG A 276 -36.65 11.60 -9.01
CA ARG A 276 -35.64 10.92 -8.17
C ARG A 276 -34.88 9.91 -9.02
N HIS A 277 -33.55 9.98 -8.97
CA HIS A 277 -32.69 9.23 -9.89
C HIS A 277 -31.78 8.28 -9.15
N VAL A 278 -31.61 7.09 -9.74
CA VAL A 278 -30.67 6.06 -9.37
C VAL A 278 -29.68 5.88 -10.53
N ARG A 279 -28.37 5.87 -10.22
CA ARG A 279 -27.30 5.58 -11.17
C ARG A 279 -26.39 4.54 -10.54
N ILE A 280 -26.03 3.51 -11.29
CA ILE A 280 -25.14 2.45 -10.83
C ILE A 280 -24.10 2.20 -11.91
N ALA A 281 -22.82 2.27 -11.57
CA ALA A 281 -21.72 2.04 -12.49
C ALA A 281 -21.66 0.56 -12.91
N GLY A 282 -21.57 0.35 -14.21
CA GLY A 282 -21.37 -0.93 -14.86
C GLY A 282 -19.92 -1.13 -15.31
N VAL A 283 -19.75 -1.69 -16.51
CA VAL A 283 -18.44 -1.97 -17.08
C VAL A 283 -17.94 -0.74 -17.86
N ASP A 284 -16.66 -0.45 -17.79
CA ASP A 284 -15.97 0.56 -18.61
C ASP A 284 -16.65 1.93 -18.61
N GLY A 285 -17.00 2.44 -17.44
CA GLY A 285 -17.66 3.73 -17.26
C GLY A 285 -19.13 3.74 -17.70
N GLY A 286 -19.71 2.61 -18.10
CA GLY A 286 -21.13 2.45 -18.37
C GLY A 286 -21.98 2.67 -17.12
N LEU A 287 -23.23 3.10 -17.29
CA LEU A 287 -24.14 3.40 -16.18
C LEU A 287 -25.54 2.81 -16.42
N LEU A 288 -26.06 2.10 -15.43
CA LEU A 288 -27.50 1.89 -15.32
C LEU A 288 -28.11 3.24 -14.90
N ARG A 289 -29.06 3.72 -15.66
CA ARG A 289 -29.78 4.98 -15.40
C ARG A 289 -31.27 4.73 -15.21
N GLU A 290 -31.70 4.79 -13.97
CA GLU A 290 -33.07 4.54 -13.56
C GLU A 290 -33.67 5.77 -12.86
N SER A 291 -34.99 5.83 -12.83
CA SER A 291 -35.76 6.75 -11.99
C SER A 291 -36.61 5.94 -11.04
N VAL A 292 -36.86 6.46 -9.86
CA VAL A 292 -37.68 5.79 -8.83
C VAL A 292 -39.09 5.50 -9.40
N GLN A 293 -39.67 6.44 -10.16
CA GLN A 293 -40.88 6.22 -10.94
C GLN A 293 -40.58 6.47 -12.42
N GLY A 294 -40.39 5.41 -13.19
CA GLY A 294 -40.05 5.49 -14.61
C GLY A 294 -41.25 5.88 -15.47
N ILE A 295 -41.13 6.96 -16.20
CA ILE A 295 -42.17 7.42 -17.15
C ILE A 295 -41.75 7.29 -18.61
N THR A 296 -40.60 6.67 -18.85
CA THR A 296 -40.19 6.24 -20.20
C THR A 296 -40.68 4.83 -20.49
N GLY A 297 -40.93 4.48 -21.77
CA GLY A 297 -41.34 3.15 -22.17
C GLY A 297 -42.80 2.79 -21.81
N LEU A 298 -43.60 3.75 -21.35
CA LEU A 298 -45.01 3.54 -21.07
C LEU A 298 -45.81 3.33 -22.37
N ARG A 299 -46.92 2.62 -22.29
CA ARG A 299 -47.84 2.47 -23.42
C ARG A 299 -48.37 3.81 -23.96
N ARG A 300 -48.46 4.83 -23.10
CA ARG A 300 -48.76 6.21 -23.44
C ARG A 300 -47.58 7.08 -23.23
N ASP A 301 -47.23 7.86 -24.24
CA ASP A 301 -46.06 8.75 -24.18
C ASP A 301 -46.39 10.03 -23.40
N PRO A 302 -45.66 10.37 -22.35
CA PRO A 302 -45.84 11.64 -21.64
C PRO A 302 -45.38 12.86 -22.44
N GLY A 303 -44.61 12.69 -23.49
CA GLY A 303 -44.00 13.69 -24.34
C GLY A 303 -42.49 13.62 -24.38
N ALA A 304 -41.90 13.94 -25.52
CA ALA A 304 -40.46 13.81 -25.77
C ALA A 304 -39.61 14.67 -24.79
N ALA A 305 -40.01 15.87 -24.47
CA ALA A 305 -39.32 16.74 -23.53
C ALA A 305 -39.28 16.13 -22.10
N VAL A 306 -40.40 15.52 -21.67
CA VAL A 306 -40.52 14.88 -20.36
C VAL A 306 -39.63 13.65 -20.29
N ARG A 307 -39.62 12.79 -21.33
CA ARG A 307 -38.75 11.61 -21.39
C ARG A 307 -37.26 11.99 -21.38
N SER A 308 -36.91 13.05 -22.18
CA SER A 308 -35.54 13.51 -22.26
C SER A 308 -35.06 14.08 -20.91
N ALA A 309 -35.88 14.85 -20.22
CA ALA A 309 -35.56 15.40 -18.91
C ALA A 309 -35.32 14.27 -17.89
N GLN A 310 -36.24 13.32 -17.77
CA GLN A 310 -36.07 12.17 -16.87
C GLN A 310 -34.81 11.36 -17.17
N PHE A 311 -34.56 11.07 -18.46
CA PHE A 311 -33.38 10.29 -18.85
C PHE A 311 -32.08 10.99 -18.53
N ASN A 312 -32.02 12.33 -18.69
CA ASN A 312 -30.84 13.12 -18.41
C ASN A 312 -30.68 13.49 -16.91
N GLY A 313 -31.70 13.24 -16.10
CA GLY A 313 -31.67 13.56 -14.67
C GLY A 313 -32.00 15.03 -14.36
N THR A 314 -32.52 15.76 -15.33
CA THR A 314 -33.00 17.14 -15.13
C THR A 314 -34.45 17.15 -14.68
N GLU A 315 -34.89 18.24 -14.06
CA GLU A 315 -36.29 18.43 -13.67
C GLU A 315 -37.21 18.28 -14.89
N THR A 316 -38.24 17.46 -14.74
CA THR A 316 -39.25 17.28 -15.80
C THR A 316 -40.08 18.54 -15.97
N PRO A 317 -40.56 18.85 -17.16
CA PRO A 317 -41.54 19.93 -17.38
C PRO A 317 -42.78 19.80 -16.48
N ASP A 318 -43.48 20.87 -16.22
CA ASP A 318 -44.72 20.89 -15.41
C ASP A 318 -45.71 19.83 -15.92
N LYS A 319 -46.34 19.08 -15.00
CA LYS A 319 -47.32 18.02 -15.27
C LYS A 319 -48.46 18.46 -16.18
N THR A 320 -48.83 19.74 -16.18
CA THR A 320 -49.90 20.28 -17.04
C THR A 320 -49.54 20.21 -18.52
N THR A 321 -48.23 20.11 -18.86
CA THR A 321 -47.74 19.99 -20.22
C THR A 321 -47.63 18.56 -20.73
N TRP A 322 -47.85 17.55 -19.85
CA TRP A 322 -47.77 16.15 -20.22
C TRP A 322 -49.06 15.66 -20.86
N ASP A 323 -48.95 14.50 -21.53
CA ASP A 323 -50.17 13.80 -21.98
C ASP A 323 -51.04 13.45 -20.76
N GLN A 324 -52.29 13.94 -20.77
CA GLN A 324 -53.24 13.78 -19.69
C GLN A 324 -53.53 12.29 -19.39
N ARG A 325 -53.42 11.41 -20.39
CA ARG A 325 -53.57 9.97 -20.20
C ARG A 325 -52.48 9.34 -19.33
N VAL A 326 -51.33 10.01 -19.19
CA VAL A 326 -50.26 9.64 -18.26
C VAL A 326 -50.45 10.25 -16.89
N THR A 327 -50.63 11.58 -16.83
CA THR A 327 -50.70 12.34 -15.54
C THR A 327 -51.84 11.86 -14.65
N THR A 328 -53.03 11.51 -15.23
CA THR A 328 -54.17 10.99 -14.44
C THR A 328 -53.98 9.51 -14.00
N ARG A 329 -52.87 8.88 -14.32
CA ARG A 329 -52.60 7.45 -14.06
C ARG A 329 -51.22 7.21 -13.45
N LEU A 330 -50.51 8.23 -13.01
CA LEU A 330 -49.18 8.08 -12.41
C LEU A 330 -49.18 7.11 -11.19
N GLN A 331 -50.27 7.06 -10.44
CA GLN A 331 -50.43 6.13 -9.33
C GLN A 331 -50.36 4.64 -9.73
N TRP A 332 -50.52 4.31 -11.01
CA TRP A 332 -50.40 2.95 -11.53
C TRP A 332 -49.00 2.62 -12.08
N VAL A 333 -48.14 3.62 -12.19
CA VAL A 333 -46.73 3.41 -12.55
C VAL A 333 -45.96 2.95 -11.32
N PRO A 334 -45.28 1.81 -11.32
CA PRO A 334 -44.56 1.34 -10.14
C PRO A 334 -43.49 2.32 -9.71
N THR A 335 -43.34 2.47 -8.40
CA THR A 335 -42.18 3.15 -7.81
C THR A 335 -41.20 2.11 -7.27
N TRP A 336 -39.93 2.24 -7.68
CA TRP A 336 -38.89 1.32 -7.29
C TRP A 336 -38.10 1.90 -6.11
N SER A 337 -38.25 1.29 -4.95
CA SER A 337 -37.69 1.82 -3.71
C SER A 337 -36.30 1.30 -3.39
N ASP A 338 -36.04 0.05 -3.73
CA ASP A 338 -34.78 -0.60 -3.38
C ASP A 338 -34.08 -1.13 -4.64
N TYR A 339 -32.75 -0.91 -4.67
CA TYR A 339 -31.83 -1.43 -5.69
C TYR A 339 -30.65 -2.08 -5.01
N ARG A 340 -30.14 -3.16 -5.58
CA ARG A 340 -28.96 -3.86 -5.08
C ARG A 340 -28.09 -4.32 -6.22
N LEU A 341 -26.81 -3.98 -6.17
CA LEU A 341 -25.75 -4.59 -6.97
C LEU A 341 -24.92 -5.50 -6.06
N SER A 342 -24.63 -6.72 -6.51
CA SER A 342 -23.75 -7.67 -5.82
C SER A 342 -22.66 -8.14 -6.77
N GLN A 343 -21.39 -7.91 -6.40
CA GLN A 343 -20.19 -8.41 -7.08
C GLN A 343 -19.59 -9.49 -6.17
N LEU A 344 -20.01 -10.75 -6.36
CA LEU A 344 -19.61 -11.88 -5.50
C LEU A 344 -18.46 -12.71 -6.09
N SER A 345 -18.00 -12.33 -7.27
CA SER A 345 -16.80 -12.87 -7.91
C SER A 345 -16.11 -11.77 -8.70
N PRO A 346 -14.84 -11.94 -9.10
CA PRO A 346 -14.13 -10.90 -9.84
C PRO A 346 -14.69 -10.66 -11.26
N ASP A 347 -15.47 -11.59 -11.80
CA ASP A 347 -15.94 -11.56 -13.18
C ASP A 347 -17.47 -11.64 -13.32
N GLY A 348 -18.22 -11.32 -12.25
CA GLY A 348 -19.67 -11.35 -12.33
C GLY A 348 -20.36 -10.47 -11.29
N PHE A 349 -21.19 -9.53 -11.76
CA PHE A 349 -22.12 -8.83 -10.89
C PHE A 349 -23.56 -8.98 -11.39
N ASN A 350 -24.50 -8.88 -10.47
CA ASN A 350 -25.92 -8.81 -10.77
C ASN A 350 -26.56 -7.59 -10.13
N ILE A 351 -27.68 -7.14 -10.71
CA ILE A 351 -28.49 -6.05 -10.18
C ILE A 351 -29.92 -6.53 -10.02
N LYS A 352 -30.57 -6.10 -8.95
CA LYS A 352 -32.01 -6.34 -8.72
C LYS A 352 -32.66 -5.13 -8.06
N LYS A 353 -33.95 -4.93 -8.33
CA LYS A 353 -34.75 -3.87 -7.75
C LYS A 353 -36.09 -4.40 -7.26
N ARG A 354 -36.70 -3.72 -6.29
CA ARG A 354 -38.06 -4.02 -5.81
C ARG A 354 -38.78 -2.75 -5.41
N THR A 355 -40.13 -2.84 -5.37
CA THR A 355 -40.97 -1.67 -5.06
C THR A 355 -40.92 -1.28 -3.58
N LYS A 356 -40.80 -2.24 -2.67
CA LYS A 356 -40.61 -2.03 -1.23
C LYS A 356 -40.16 -3.30 -0.53
N ALA A 357 -39.74 -3.19 0.71
CA ALA A 357 -39.46 -4.33 1.56
C ALA A 357 -40.65 -5.30 1.64
N GLY A 358 -40.39 -6.60 1.59
CA GLY A 358 -41.41 -7.65 1.54
C GLY A 358 -41.99 -7.94 0.16
N GLN A 359 -41.63 -7.20 -0.90
CA GLN A 359 -42.03 -7.48 -2.27
C GLN A 359 -40.93 -8.20 -3.05
N SER A 360 -41.31 -8.86 -4.13
CA SER A 360 -40.40 -9.60 -4.98
C SER A 360 -39.34 -8.73 -5.62
N TRP A 361 -38.12 -9.27 -5.71
CA TRP A 361 -37.05 -8.69 -6.48
C TRP A 361 -37.21 -8.95 -7.97
N VAL A 362 -37.08 -7.92 -8.78
CA VAL A 362 -36.98 -7.99 -10.24
C VAL A 362 -35.52 -7.88 -10.60
N LYS A 363 -35.01 -8.85 -11.38
CA LYS A 363 -33.61 -8.87 -11.83
C LYS A 363 -33.42 -7.90 -12.99
N ILE A 364 -32.31 -7.20 -12.98
CA ILE A 364 -31.79 -6.42 -14.10
C ILE A 364 -30.57 -7.18 -14.63
N PRO A 365 -30.37 -7.31 -15.93
CA PRO A 365 -29.17 -7.96 -16.45
C PRO A 365 -27.92 -7.32 -15.91
N GLY A 366 -27.03 -8.13 -15.33
CA GLY A 366 -25.72 -7.74 -14.86
C GLY A 366 -24.65 -7.86 -15.95
N SER A 367 -23.39 -7.80 -15.56
CA SER A 367 -22.23 -8.00 -16.43
C SER A 367 -21.05 -8.50 -15.61
N THR A 368 -19.82 -8.26 -16.07
CA THR A 368 -18.59 -8.79 -15.47
C THR A 368 -18.14 -7.97 -14.27
N ARG A 369 -17.60 -6.77 -14.48
CA ARG A 369 -16.88 -5.97 -13.48
C ARG A 369 -17.52 -4.60 -13.33
N SER A 370 -18.18 -4.38 -12.20
CA SER A 370 -18.79 -3.08 -11.90
C SER A 370 -17.72 -2.05 -11.58
N GLY A 371 -17.91 -0.81 -12.05
CA GLY A 371 -17.10 0.33 -11.67
C GLY A 371 -17.25 0.74 -10.20
N GLY A 372 -18.17 0.09 -9.44
CA GLY A 372 -18.25 0.20 -7.99
C GLY A 372 -18.74 1.55 -7.45
N LEU A 373 -19.50 2.32 -8.26
CA LEU A 373 -20.09 3.60 -7.85
C LEU A 373 -21.62 3.56 -7.99
N ALA A 374 -22.34 4.07 -7.00
CA ALA A 374 -23.78 4.29 -7.08
C ALA A 374 -24.15 5.71 -6.63
N TYR A 375 -25.17 6.28 -7.29
CA TYR A 375 -25.79 7.58 -6.96
C TYR A 375 -27.25 7.41 -6.63
N LEU A 376 -27.69 8.12 -5.61
CA LEU A 376 -29.09 8.38 -5.26
C LEU A 376 -29.29 9.86 -5.04
N GLY A 377 -30.34 10.44 -5.65
CA GLY A 377 -30.70 11.83 -5.46
C GLY A 377 -31.85 12.27 -6.34
N GLY A 378 -32.11 13.57 -6.34
CA GLY A 378 -33.18 14.21 -7.12
C GLY A 378 -32.66 15.31 -8.04
N SER A 379 -33.48 15.64 -9.04
CA SER A 379 -33.18 16.70 -10.01
C SER A 379 -33.02 18.05 -9.36
N THR A 380 -33.77 18.33 -8.30
CA THR A 380 -33.80 19.64 -7.63
C THR A 380 -33.24 19.63 -6.22
N VAL A 381 -33.35 18.50 -5.49
CA VAL A 381 -32.86 18.38 -4.10
C VAL A 381 -31.41 17.94 -4.01
N GLY A 382 -30.84 17.45 -5.11
CA GLY A 382 -29.48 16.92 -5.12
C GLY A 382 -29.37 15.49 -4.56
N GLY A 383 -28.16 15.06 -4.23
CA GLY A 383 -27.92 13.71 -3.71
C GLY A 383 -26.46 13.37 -3.56
N LEU A 384 -26.20 12.08 -3.26
CA LEU A 384 -24.87 11.53 -3.05
C LEU A 384 -24.52 10.45 -4.07
N ALA A 385 -23.23 10.38 -4.45
CA ALA A 385 -22.66 9.16 -5.01
C ALA A 385 -21.58 8.61 -4.09
N LEU A 386 -21.47 7.28 -4.01
CA LEU A 386 -20.49 6.59 -3.19
C LEU A 386 -19.82 5.51 -4.03
N GLY A 387 -18.48 5.50 -4.04
CA GLY A 387 -17.67 4.56 -4.81
C GLY A 387 -16.53 3.96 -4.02
N LEU A 388 -16.12 2.75 -4.40
CA LEU A 388 -14.99 2.01 -3.83
C LEU A 388 -13.94 1.77 -4.90
N ARG A 389 -12.70 2.15 -4.61
CA ARG A 389 -11.54 1.79 -5.43
C ARG A 389 -11.34 0.29 -5.45
N ASP A 390 -11.06 -0.26 -6.63
CA ASP A 390 -10.86 -1.69 -6.85
C ASP A 390 -12.07 -2.55 -6.44
N PHE A 391 -13.29 -2.03 -6.63
CA PHE A 391 -14.53 -2.63 -6.17
C PHE A 391 -14.66 -4.12 -6.52
N TRP A 392 -14.50 -4.48 -7.79
CA TRP A 392 -14.61 -5.86 -8.26
C TRP A 392 -13.39 -6.72 -7.88
N LYS A 393 -12.22 -6.10 -7.69
CA LYS A 393 -11.00 -6.80 -7.26
C LYS A 393 -11.08 -7.21 -5.78
N LYS A 394 -11.81 -6.46 -4.98
CA LYS A 394 -11.99 -6.71 -3.53
C LYS A 394 -13.26 -7.48 -3.21
N TYR A 395 -13.78 -8.24 -4.18
CA TYR A 395 -14.97 -9.05 -3.95
C TYR A 395 -14.84 -9.90 -2.66
N PRO A 396 -15.97 -10.22 -2.00
CA PRO A 396 -17.35 -9.92 -2.34
C PRO A 396 -17.76 -8.52 -1.88
N THR A 397 -18.16 -7.67 -2.84
CA THR A 397 -18.58 -6.29 -2.58
C THR A 397 -20.02 -6.05 -3.01
N GLY A 398 -20.61 -4.93 -2.60
CA GLY A 398 -21.97 -4.62 -2.97
C GLY A 398 -22.34 -3.14 -2.82
N LEU A 399 -23.45 -2.76 -3.50
CA LEU A 399 -24.05 -1.44 -3.43
C LEU A 399 -25.54 -1.60 -3.21
N ASP A 400 -26.07 -1.05 -2.10
CA ASP A 400 -27.50 -1.03 -1.80
C ASP A 400 -28.03 0.40 -1.80
N ILE A 401 -29.12 0.61 -2.53
CA ILE A 401 -29.98 1.77 -2.41
C ILE A 401 -31.27 1.28 -1.79
N SER A 402 -31.73 1.91 -0.71
CA SER A 402 -32.97 1.52 -0.04
C SER A 402 -33.86 2.74 0.22
N ASN A 403 -35.17 2.52 0.25
CA ASN A 403 -36.18 3.53 0.56
C ASN A 403 -36.17 4.75 -0.39
N ALA A 404 -35.70 4.62 -1.63
CA ALA A 404 -35.63 5.72 -2.60
C ALA A 404 -37.00 6.34 -2.93
N ALA A 405 -38.11 5.60 -2.73
CA ALA A 405 -39.47 6.09 -2.92
C ALA A 405 -40.02 6.87 -1.71
N THR A 406 -39.29 6.96 -0.61
CA THR A 406 -39.72 7.70 0.61
C THR A 406 -38.98 9.04 0.72
N ASP A 407 -39.31 9.84 1.74
CA ASP A 407 -38.72 11.17 1.96
C ASP A 407 -37.21 11.10 2.33
N THR A 408 -36.74 9.93 2.75
CA THR A 408 -35.34 9.68 3.04
C THR A 408 -34.95 8.31 2.47
N GLY A 409 -34.13 8.31 1.44
CA GLY A 409 -33.48 7.12 0.95
C GLY A 409 -32.17 6.87 1.66
N SER A 410 -31.54 5.69 1.44
CA SER A 410 -30.19 5.41 1.91
C SER A 410 -29.33 4.77 0.85
N LEU A 411 -28.05 5.10 0.89
CA LEU A 411 -27.00 4.55 0.06
C LEU A 411 -25.98 3.82 0.95
N THR A 412 -25.80 2.51 0.71
CA THR A 412 -24.83 1.69 1.44
C THR A 412 -23.84 1.08 0.47
N LEU A 413 -22.56 1.28 0.74
CA LEU A 413 -21.49 0.58 0.07
C LEU A 413 -20.95 -0.50 1.01
N TRP A 414 -20.99 -1.74 0.54
CA TRP A 414 -20.51 -2.91 1.24
C TRP A 414 -19.07 -3.21 0.82
N LEU A 415 -18.16 -3.11 1.77
CA LEU A 415 -16.75 -3.52 1.64
C LEU A 415 -16.64 -5.05 1.68
N TYR A 416 -17.54 -5.67 2.45
CA TYR A 416 -17.83 -7.10 2.44
C TYR A 416 -19.34 -7.26 2.32
N SER A 417 -19.81 -7.94 1.28
CA SER A 417 -21.23 -8.00 0.94
C SER A 417 -22.00 -9.00 1.81
N PRO A 418 -23.14 -8.59 2.40
CA PRO A 418 -23.99 -9.51 3.14
C PRO A 418 -24.77 -10.49 2.23
N GLN A 419 -24.45 -10.54 0.95
CA GLN A 419 -24.97 -11.52 0.01
C GLN A 419 -23.98 -12.66 -0.27
N ALA A 420 -22.76 -12.54 0.26
CA ALA A 420 -21.75 -13.59 0.26
C ALA A 420 -21.91 -14.48 1.48
N GLU A 421 -21.21 -15.59 1.48
CA GLU A 421 -20.96 -16.40 2.66
C GLU A 421 -20.20 -15.55 3.71
N PRO A 422 -20.39 -15.79 5.01
CA PRO A 422 -19.67 -15.05 6.03
C PRO A 422 -18.15 -15.29 5.89
N LEU A 423 -17.38 -14.25 6.19
CA LEU A 423 -15.93 -14.29 6.08
C LEU A 423 -15.36 -15.25 7.12
N ASP A 424 -14.79 -16.35 6.67
CA ASP A 424 -14.15 -17.37 7.48
C ASP A 424 -12.65 -17.13 7.56
N VAL A 425 -12.16 -16.91 8.78
CA VAL A 425 -10.74 -16.67 9.06
C VAL A 425 -10.13 -17.73 9.97
N ARG A 426 -10.82 -18.85 10.15
CA ARG A 426 -10.33 -19.97 10.98
C ARG A 426 -9.07 -20.58 10.38
N PRO A 427 -8.11 -21.04 11.23
CA PRO A 427 -6.93 -21.76 10.76
C PRO A 427 -7.33 -23.07 10.07
N TYR A 428 -6.90 -23.30 8.85
CA TYR A 428 -7.22 -24.51 8.10
C TYR A 428 -6.47 -25.77 8.59
N HIS A 429 -5.42 -25.58 9.40
CA HIS A 429 -4.63 -26.68 10.01
C HIS A 429 -5.30 -27.31 11.22
N ASP A 430 -6.34 -26.70 11.78
CA ASP A 430 -7.01 -27.24 12.95
C ASP A 430 -7.47 -28.68 12.68
N GLY A 431 -7.12 -29.61 13.59
CA GLY A 431 -7.45 -31.02 13.45
C GLY A 431 -6.47 -31.88 12.63
N LEU A 432 -5.42 -31.31 12.01
CA LEU A 432 -4.40 -32.08 11.28
C LEU A 432 -3.41 -32.81 12.21
N GLY A 433 -3.53 -32.65 13.52
CA GLY A 433 -2.74 -33.37 14.51
C GLY A 433 -1.31 -32.89 14.70
N GLN A 434 -0.99 -31.66 14.30
CA GLN A 434 0.31 -31.00 14.52
C GLN A 434 0.43 -30.42 15.94
N ASP A 435 0.15 -31.26 16.93
CA ASP A 435 -0.03 -30.87 18.33
C ASP A 435 1.28 -30.95 19.17
N THR A 436 2.38 -31.36 18.55
CA THR A 436 3.70 -31.40 19.20
C THR A 436 4.76 -30.74 18.34
N TYR A 437 5.78 -30.17 18.97
CA TYR A 437 6.91 -29.55 18.28
C TYR A 437 7.56 -30.45 17.20
N ALA A 438 7.71 -31.75 17.51
CA ALA A 438 8.27 -32.73 16.56
C ALA A 438 7.39 -32.89 15.32
N LYS A 439 6.06 -33.00 15.50
CA LYS A 439 5.10 -33.09 14.37
C LYS A 439 5.04 -31.82 13.57
N GLN A 440 5.17 -30.68 14.21
CA GLN A 440 5.21 -29.36 13.53
C GLN A 440 6.47 -29.26 12.65
N LEU A 441 7.63 -29.73 13.12
CA LEU A 441 8.85 -29.80 12.31
C LEU A 441 8.72 -30.78 11.14
N ASP A 442 8.09 -31.94 11.34
CA ASP A 442 7.87 -32.92 10.26
C ASP A 442 6.93 -32.33 9.18
N ALA A 443 5.87 -31.63 9.59
CA ALA A 443 4.96 -30.94 8.68
C ALA A 443 5.65 -29.81 7.91
N LEU A 444 6.48 -29.01 8.58
CA LEU A 444 7.28 -27.95 7.96
C LEU A 444 8.21 -28.49 6.85
N GLU A 445 8.82 -29.69 7.06
CA GLU A 445 9.66 -30.33 6.04
C GLU A 445 8.87 -30.78 4.80
N ILE A 446 7.55 -31.01 4.93
CA ILE A 446 6.70 -31.46 3.82
C ILE A 446 6.01 -30.28 3.13
N THR A 447 5.40 -29.37 3.90
CA THR A 447 4.58 -28.28 3.38
C THR A 447 5.30 -26.93 3.33
N TYR A 448 6.46 -26.84 3.95
CA TYR A 448 7.22 -25.59 4.12
C TYR A 448 6.45 -24.49 4.87
N GLU A 449 5.37 -24.84 5.55
CA GLU A 449 4.60 -23.96 6.41
C GLU A 449 4.73 -24.36 7.88
N ASP A 450 5.03 -23.39 8.72
CA ASP A 450 5.20 -23.60 10.16
C ASP A 450 3.87 -23.36 10.89
N TYR A 451 3.14 -24.42 11.21
CA TYR A 451 1.95 -24.33 12.06
C TYR A 451 2.30 -24.50 13.54
N GLU A 452 1.77 -23.64 14.37
CA GLU A 452 1.81 -23.73 15.83
C GLU A 452 0.60 -23.06 16.44
N ASP A 453 -0.13 -23.78 17.29
CA ASP A 453 -1.34 -23.26 17.93
C ASP A 453 -1.06 -21.95 18.68
N GLY A 454 -1.96 -20.97 18.52
CA GLY A 454 -1.82 -19.62 19.06
C GLY A 454 -0.95 -18.65 18.21
N TYR A 455 -0.24 -19.13 17.19
CA TYR A 455 0.52 -18.29 16.27
C TYR A 455 -0.19 -18.09 14.92
N ASN A 456 -0.95 -19.05 14.48
CA ASN A 456 -1.69 -19.06 13.21
C ASN A 456 -3.04 -18.36 13.41
N THR A 457 -3.02 -17.06 13.60
CA THR A 457 -4.20 -16.30 14.01
C THR A 457 -4.39 -15.06 13.16
N PRO A 458 -5.63 -14.71 12.76
CA PRO A 458 -5.96 -13.45 12.14
C PRO A 458 -6.03 -12.29 13.14
N TYR A 459 -5.97 -12.55 14.45
CA TYR A 459 -6.06 -11.53 15.49
C TYR A 459 -4.94 -10.51 15.36
N GLY A 460 -5.29 -9.28 15.05
CA GLY A 460 -4.35 -8.18 14.85
C GLY A 460 -4.02 -7.84 13.39
N VAL A 461 -4.49 -8.63 12.39
CA VAL A 461 -4.34 -8.25 10.98
C VAL A 461 -5.34 -7.15 10.60
N GLY A 462 -5.01 -6.33 9.63
CA GLY A 462 -5.83 -5.19 9.20
C GLY A 462 -6.29 -5.28 7.76
N ARG A 463 -7.25 -4.43 7.39
CA ARG A 463 -7.62 -4.18 6.00
C ARG A 463 -7.95 -2.71 5.79
N THR A 464 -7.36 -2.10 4.77
CA THR A 464 -7.64 -0.72 4.39
C THR A 464 -8.35 -0.64 3.04
N ASN A 465 -9.41 0.16 2.99
CA ASN A 465 -10.20 0.44 1.80
C ASN A 465 -10.17 1.93 1.48
N GLU A 466 -10.16 2.27 0.20
CA GLU A 466 -10.22 3.63 -0.31
C GLU A 466 -11.55 3.87 -1.01
N LEU A 467 -12.33 4.84 -0.50
CA LEU A 467 -13.66 5.18 -0.98
C LEU A 467 -13.72 6.65 -1.38
N PHE A 468 -14.69 6.97 -2.22
CA PHE A 468 -14.98 8.34 -2.61
C PHE A 468 -16.47 8.62 -2.44
N LEU A 469 -16.78 9.68 -1.72
CA LEU A 469 -18.12 10.22 -1.54
C LEU A 469 -18.23 11.53 -2.31
N TYR A 470 -19.20 11.63 -3.20
CA TYR A 470 -19.44 12.81 -4.02
C TYR A 470 -20.81 13.42 -3.67
N ALA A 471 -20.87 14.74 -3.52
CA ALA A 471 -22.06 15.45 -3.10
C ALA A 471 -22.50 16.49 -4.15
N PHE A 472 -23.74 16.38 -4.61
CA PHE A 472 -24.27 17.18 -5.72
C PHE A 472 -25.55 17.93 -5.32
N SER A 473 -25.67 19.18 -5.76
CA SER A 473 -26.87 20.00 -5.54
C SER A 473 -28.03 19.71 -6.53
N SER A 474 -27.76 18.85 -7.52
CA SER A 474 -28.72 18.32 -8.51
C SER A 474 -28.17 17.01 -9.07
N THR A 475 -28.96 16.22 -9.78
CA THR A 475 -28.47 14.98 -10.40
C THR A 475 -27.35 15.28 -11.39
N PRO A 476 -26.14 14.70 -11.24
CA PRO A 476 -25.02 14.91 -12.15
C PRO A 476 -25.27 14.26 -13.50
N SER A 477 -24.61 14.77 -14.55
CA SER A 477 -24.68 14.17 -15.89
C SER A 477 -24.07 12.76 -15.91
N ALA A 478 -24.50 11.93 -16.85
CA ALA A 478 -23.95 10.59 -17.01
C ALA A 478 -22.43 10.62 -17.33
N GLY A 479 -22.00 11.56 -18.18
CA GLY A 479 -20.58 11.71 -18.52
C GLY A 479 -19.74 12.03 -17.27
N HIS A 480 -20.21 12.98 -16.44
CA HIS A 480 -19.51 13.32 -15.22
C HIS A 480 -19.41 12.13 -14.24
N LEU A 481 -20.50 11.39 -14.03
CA LEU A 481 -20.46 10.17 -13.18
C LEU A 481 -19.53 9.10 -13.75
N SER A 482 -19.44 8.95 -15.07
CA SER A 482 -18.47 8.04 -15.70
C SER A 482 -17.03 8.46 -15.41
N THR A 483 -16.70 9.74 -15.55
CA THR A 483 -15.38 10.30 -15.18
C THR A 483 -15.07 10.06 -13.70
N LEU A 484 -16.03 10.30 -12.80
CA LEU A 484 -15.83 10.05 -11.37
C LEU A 484 -15.65 8.56 -11.05
N THR A 485 -16.33 7.67 -11.78
CA THR A 485 -16.14 6.22 -11.65
C THR A 485 -14.71 5.82 -12.01
N ASN A 486 -14.17 6.34 -13.11
CA ASN A 486 -12.80 6.08 -13.53
C ASN A 486 -11.80 6.62 -12.48
N ASN A 487 -11.99 7.87 -12.03
CA ASN A 487 -11.13 8.45 -10.99
C ASN A 487 -11.22 7.73 -9.63
N THR A 488 -12.34 7.07 -9.34
CA THR A 488 -12.49 6.25 -8.13
C THR A 488 -11.61 5.01 -8.21
N ASN A 489 -11.57 4.34 -9.37
CA ASN A 489 -10.77 3.14 -9.56
C ASN A 489 -9.28 3.45 -9.77
N ASP A 490 -8.97 4.49 -10.55
CA ASP A 490 -7.63 4.92 -10.89
C ASP A 490 -7.43 6.40 -10.49
N PRO A 491 -7.25 6.67 -9.18
CA PRO A 491 -7.03 8.04 -8.71
C PRO A 491 -5.78 8.66 -9.35
N PRO A 492 -5.85 9.91 -9.82
CA PRO A 492 -4.71 10.60 -10.44
C PRO A 492 -3.52 10.72 -9.48
N VAL A 493 -2.32 10.44 -9.98
CA VAL A 493 -1.06 10.50 -9.22
C VAL A 493 -0.10 11.46 -9.90
N LEU A 494 0.47 12.40 -9.11
CA LEU A 494 1.54 13.30 -9.54
C LEU A 494 2.87 12.82 -8.98
N ILE A 495 3.89 12.72 -9.83
CA ILE A 495 5.23 12.30 -9.43
C ILE A 495 6.31 13.23 -10.00
N PRO A 496 7.40 13.48 -9.26
CA PRO A 496 8.62 14.07 -9.84
C PRO A 496 9.24 13.10 -10.86
N GLU A 497 9.99 13.65 -11.82
CA GLU A 497 10.71 12.80 -12.79
C GLU A 497 11.75 11.88 -12.10
N PRO A 498 11.89 10.62 -12.54
CA PRO A 498 12.85 9.66 -11.99
C PRO A 498 14.28 10.20 -11.86
N THR A 499 14.78 10.91 -12.88
CA THR A 499 16.10 11.54 -12.87
C THR A 499 16.26 12.55 -11.74
N TYR A 500 15.22 13.33 -11.47
CA TYR A 500 15.24 14.29 -10.36
C TYR A 500 15.27 13.58 -9.01
N ILE A 501 14.41 12.56 -8.80
CA ILE A 501 14.38 11.78 -7.54
C ILE A 501 15.77 11.18 -7.26
N ARG A 502 16.40 10.57 -8.27
CA ARG A 502 17.76 10.00 -8.18
C ARG A 502 18.77 11.07 -7.73
N ASP A 503 18.76 12.22 -8.39
CA ASP A 503 19.77 13.27 -8.17
C ASP A 503 19.69 13.87 -6.76
N THR A 504 18.53 13.82 -6.11
CA THR A 504 18.36 14.24 -4.70
C THR A 504 19.00 13.30 -3.69
N LYS A 505 19.20 12.02 -4.04
CA LYS A 505 19.63 10.93 -3.15
C LYS A 505 18.72 10.71 -1.94
N ALA A 506 17.49 11.18 -2.01
CA ALA A 506 16.53 11.09 -0.89
C ALA A 506 16.08 9.64 -0.59
N ILE A 507 16.26 8.72 -1.55
CA ILE A 507 15.98 7.27 -1.41
C ILE A 507 17.29 6.47 -1.60
N GLY A 508 18.40 6.94 -1.05
CA GLY A 508 19.68 6.27 -1.19
C GLY A 508 20.40 6.51 -2.53
N SER A 509 21.54 5.87 -2.71
CA SER A 509 22.42 6.02 -3.90
C SER A 509 22.72 4.68 -4.60
N TYR A 510 21.97 3.65 -4.29
CA TYR A 510 22.14 2.29 -4.82
C TYR A 510 21.33 1.99 -6.10
N TRP A 511 20.63 2.98 -6.66
CA TRP A 511 19.84 2.84 -7.89
C TRP A 511 20.08 3.99 -8.86
N ASP A 512 19.80 3.77 -10.15
CA ASP A 512 19.92 4.77 -11.21
C ASP A 512 18.82 4.57 -12.25
N VAL A 513 18.51 5.61 -13.03
CA VAL A 513 17.60 5.50 -14.18
C VAL A 513 18.17 4.59 -15.26
N PRO A 514 17.34 4.01 -16.13
CA PRO A 514 17.83 3.21 -17.25
C PRO A 514 18.85 3.99 -18.07
N GLY A 515 19.92 3.31 -18.45
CA GLY A 515 20.99 3.90 -19.21
C GLY A 515 20.61 4.28 -20.66
N SER A 516 21.59 4.79 -21.38
CA SER A 516 21.42 5.20 -22.78
C SER A 516 21.18 3.97 -23.68
N PRO A 517 20.43 4.12 -24.81
CA PRO A 517 20.35 3.11 -25.87
C PRO A 517 21.70 2.66 -26.44
N LYS A 518 22.80 3.35 -26.10
CA LYS A 518 24.18 3.01 -26.47
C LYS A 518 24.85 2.03 -25.50
N ASP A 519 24.17 1.64 -24.42
CA ASP A 519 24.68 0.68 -23.47
C ASP A 519 24.83 -0.73 -24.11
N SER A 520 25.60 -1.57 -23.43
CA SER A 520 25.88 -2.90 -23.96
C SER A 520 24.58 -3.69 -24.19
N GLU A 521 24.59 -4.57 -25.19
CA GLU A 521 23.47 -5.49 -25.48
C GLU A 521 22.99 -6.26 -24.24
N LYS A 522 23.91 -6.56 -23.32
CA LYS A 522 23.59 -7.24 -22.06
C LYS A 522 22.85 -6.37 -21.07
N ALA A 523 23.20 -5.08 -20.97
CA ALA A 523 22.44 -4.15 -20.15
C ALA A 523 21.02 -4.00 -20.69
N GLN A 524 20.85 -3.90 -22.00
CA GLN A 524 19.54 -3.85 -22.64
C GLN A 524 18.73 -5.14 -22.38
N THR A 525 19.39 -6.31 -22.37
CA THR A 525 18.75 -7.58 -22.02
C THR A 525 18.28 -7.57 -20.58
N ILE A 526 19.09 -7.10 -19.62
CA ILE A 526 18.70 -7.01 -18.21
C ILE A 526 17.48 -6.08 -18.05
N GLU A 527 17.50 -4.91 -18.71
CA GLU A 527 16.37 -3.97 -18.68
C GLU A 527 15.09 -4.59 -19.28
N SER A 528 15.20 -5.27 -20.40
CA SER A 528 14.07 -5.96 -21.05
C SER A 528 13.49 -7.08 -20.17
N ASN A 529 14.37 -7.81 -19.47
CA ASN A 529 13.97 -8.89 -18.57
C ASN A 529 13.25 -8.36 -17.32
N MET A 530 13.73 -7.25 -16.74
CA MET A 530 13.03 -6.61 -15.63
C MET A 530 11.62 -6.14 -16.04
N LYS A 531 11.51 -5.53 -17.21
CA LYS A 531 10.22 -5.14 -17.77
C LYS A 531 9.31 -6.36 -17.98
N PHE A 532 9.85 -7.46 -18.55
CA PHE A 532 9.09 -8.71 -18.71
C PHE A 532 8.53 -9.21 -17.38
N LEU A 533 9.31 -9.17 -16.28
CA LEU A 533 8.83 -9.63 -14.98
C LEU A 533 7.66 -8.78 -14.46
N ILE A 534 7.70 -7.45 -14.62
CA ILE A 534 6.59 -6.57 -14.26
C ILE A 534 5.32 -6.94 -15.06
N GLU A 535 5.44 -7.04 -16.38
CA GLU A 535 4.33 -7.40 -17.27
C GLU A 535 3.81 -8.82 -17.00
N PHE A 536 4.70 -9.75 -16.66
CA PHE A 536 4.33 -11.12 -16.31
C PHE A 536 3.50 -11.17 -15.04
N TYR A 537 3.95 -10.54 -13.95
CA TYR A 537 3.20 -10.56 -12.68
C TYR A 537 1.86 -9.82 -12.80
N GLU A 538 1.80 -8.67 -13.49
CA GLU A 538 0.54 -8.01 -13.81
C GLU A 538 -0.41 -8.97 -14.55
N GLY A 539 0.12 -9.66 -15.55
CA GLY A 539 -0.62 -10.67 -16.31
C GLY A 539 -1.08 -11.86 -15.48
N GLN A 540 -0.25 -12.35 -14.54
CA GLN A 540 -0.63 -13.46 -13.66
C GLN A 540 -1.73 -13.06 -12.67
N VAL A 541 -1.63 -11.88 -12.03
CA VAL A 541 -2.69 -11.35 -11.16
C VAL A 541 -4.04 -11.36 -11.90
N GLU A 542 -4.06 -10.85 -13.15
CA GLU A 542 -5.28 -10.83 -13.98
C GLU A 542 -5.75 -12.22 -14.41
N GLN A 543 -4.86 -13.06 -14.92
CA GLN A 543 -5.23 -14.36 -15.48
C GLN A 543 -5.60 -15.39 -14.41
N ARG A 544 -4.99 -15.29 -13.24
CA ARG A 544 -5.20 -16.22 -12.12
C ARG A 544 -6.23 -15.71 -11.11
N ARG A 545 -6.73 -14.48 -11.30
CA ARG A 545 -7.72 -13.86 -10.41
C ARG A 545 -7.25 -13.76 -8.94
N TRP A 546 -6.00 -13.31 -8.74
CA TRP A 546 -5.49 -13.04 -7.40
C TRP A 546 -6.17 -11.79 -6.83
N TYR A 547 -7.44 -11.93 -6.54
CA TYR A 547 -8.37 -10.91 -6.06
C TYR A 547 -9.14 -11.45 -4.88
N GLY A 548 -9.68 -10.59 -4.06
CA GLY A 548 -10.48 -10.95 -2.88
C GLY A 548 -10.37 -9.92 -1.79
N PHE A 549 -11.24 -10.01 -0.80
CA PHE A 549 -11.27 -9.07 0.32
C PHE A 549 -9.93 -9.04 1.07
N TRP A 550 -9.34 -10.22 1.36
CA TRP A 550 -8.00 -10.32 1.94
C TRP A 550 -6.90 -10.36 0.89
N ASP A 551 -7.10 -11.10 -0.18
CA ASP A 551 -6.04 -11.52 -1.10
C ASP A 551 -5.56 -10.41 -2.05
N HIS A 552 -6.43 -9.44 -2.40
CA HIS A 552 -6.07 -8.39 -3.35
C HIS A 552 -4.85 -7.59 -2.89
N GLY A 553 -3.81 -7.59 -3.70
CA GLY A 553 -2.55 -6.89 -3.50
C GLY A 553 -1.35 -7.82 -3.33
N ASP A 554 -1.54 -9.10 -3.00
CA ASP A 554 -0.47 -10.09 -2.94
C ASP A 554 -0.39 -10.95 -4.20
N ILE A 555 0.67 -11.72 -4.31
CA ILE A 555 1.02 -12.63 -5.41
C ILE A 555 1.32 -14.01 -4.84
N ILE A 556 1.20 -15.08 -5.66
CA ILE A 556 1.53 -16.44 -5.19
C ILE A 556 2.99 -16.76 -5.46
N HIS A 557 3.61 -17.43 -4.48
CA HIS A 557 5.04 -17.61 -4.34
C HIS A 557 5.66 -18.56 -5.37
N THR A 558 5.09 -19.76 -5.57
CA THR A 558 5.71 -20.81 -6.37
C THR A 558 4.74 -21.47 -7.33
N TYR A 559 5.25 -21.81 -8.51
CA TYR A 559 4.50 -22.48 -9.57
C TYR A 559 4.64 -24.01 -9.51
N ASP A 560 3.59 -24.72 -9.93
CA ASP A 560 3.54 -26.17 -10.10
C ASP A 560 3.40 -26.53 -11.58
N ASP A 561 4.46 -27.02 -12.16
CA ASP A 561 4.57 -27.33 -13.57
C ASP A 561 3.60 -28.48 -13.98
N ASP A 562 3.39 -29.45 -13.12
CA ASP A 562 2.56 -30.60 -13.40
C ASP A 562 1.07 -30.25 -13.46
N ARG A 563 0.64 -29.29 -12.62
CA ARG A 563 -0.75 -28.81 -12.58
C ARG A 563 -1.02 -27.61 -13.48
N HIS A 564 -0.02 -27.00 -14.06
CA HIS A 564 -0.10 -25.68 -14.72
C HIS A 564 -0.74 -24.61 -13.85
N GLN A 565 -0.40 -24.61 -12.54
CA GLN A 565 -1.04 -23.81 -11.52
C GLN A 565 -0.01 -23.28 -10.53
N TRP A 566 -0.26 -22.07 -9.98
CA TRP A 566 0.43 -21.62 -8.79
C TRP A 566 -0.03 -22.42 -7.58
N ARG A 567 0.87 -22.69 -6.64
CA ARG A 567 0.61 -23.54 -5.45
C ARG A 567 -0.21 -22.80 -4.42
N TYR A 568 -1.47 -22.53 -4.69
CA TYR A 568 -2.39 -21.83 -3.78
C TYR A 568 -2.77 -22.65 -2.52
N ASP A 569 -2.51 -23.93 -2.48
CA ASP A 569 -2.99 -24.92 -1.53
C ASP A 569 -1.88 -25.64 -0.76
N ILE A 570 -0.62 -25.25 -0.92
CA ILE A 570 0.51 -25.91 -0.25
C ILE A 570 1.33 -24.88 0.51
N GLY A 571 1.06 -24.77 1.79
CA GLY A 571 1.84 -24.13 2.84
C GLY A 571 2.69 -22.94 2.40
N GLY A 572 3.94 -23.00 2.67
CA GLY A 572 4.92 -21.96 2.34
C GLY A 572 5.23 -21.75 0.86
N TYR A 573 4.43 -22.30 -0.06
CA TYR A 573 4.52 -22.09 -1.50
C TYR A 573 3.35 -21.26 -2.06
N SER A 574 2.41 -20.87 -1.20
CA SER A 574 1.18 -20.16 -1.55
C SER A 574 1.40 -18.63 -1.59
N TRP A 575 0.67 -17.86 -0.81
CA TRP A 575 0.81 -16.39 -0.80
C TRP A 575 2.21 -15.97 -0.43
N ASP A 576 2.74 -14.93 -1.11
CA ASP A 576 4.16 -14.55 -1.03
C ASP A 576 4.50 -13.79 0.25
N ASN A 577 3.60 -12.95 0.75
CA ASN A 577 3.81 -12.12 1.94
C ASN A 577 5.18 -11.41 1.93
N SER A 578 5.55 -10.78 0.81
CA SER A 578 6.83 -10.08 0.62
C SER A 578 8.09 -10.94 0.83
N GLU A 579 8.01 -12.26 0.63
CA GLU A 579 9.18 -13.15 0.76
C GLU A 579 10.24 -12.81 -0.30
N LEU A 580 11.48 -12.67 0.13
CA LEU A 580 12.65 -12.22 -0.63
C LEU A 580 12.48 -10.85 -1.36
N SER A 581 11.47 -10.05 -0.94
CA SER A 581 11.34 -8.63 -1.29
C SER A 581 10.95 -8.30 -2.74
N PRO A 582 9.88 -8.89 -3.31
CA PRO A 582 9.36 -8.42 -4.60
C PRO A 582 8.97 -6.94 -4.58
N ASP A 583 8.52 -6.41 -3.42
CA ASP A 583 8.27 -4.98 -3.20
C ASP A 583 9.47 -4.09 -3.58
N LEU A 584 10.67 -4.48 -3.17
CA LEU A 584 11.88 -3.71 -3.50
C LEU A 584 12.12 -3.68 -5.01
N PHE A 585 11.86 -4.79 -5.70
CA PHE A 585 11.96 -4.85 -7.14
C PHE A 585 10.93 -3.94 -7.81
N PHE A 586 9.65 -4.03 -7.42
CA PHE A 586 8.58 -3.25 -8.04
C PHE A 586 8.78 -1.74 -7.79
N TRP A 587 9.09 -1.33 -6.55
CA TRP A 587 9.41 0.07 -6.24
C TRP A 587 10.68 0.54 -6.94
N GLY A 588 11.73 -0.30 -6.98
CA GLY A 588 12.98 0.02 -7.68
C GLY A 588 12.77 0.21 -9.18
N HIS A 589 11.97 -0.65 -9.82
CA HIS A 589 11.62 -0.50 -11.22
C HIS A 589 10.82 0.78 -11.48
N PHE A 590 9.81 1.06 -10.65
CA PHE A 590 9.04 2.30 -10.75
C PHE A 590 9.92 3.55 -10.58
N LEU A 591 10.75 3.62 -9.54
CA LEU A 591 11.64 4.76 -9.29
C LEU A 591 12.55 5.07 -10.47
N ARG A 592 13.02 4.03 -11.16
CA ARG A 592 13.92 4.15 -12.31
C ARG A 592 13.23 4.60 -13.59
N THR A 593 12.00 4.11 -13.81
CA THR A 593 11.34 4.18 -15.12
C THR A 593 10.13 5.11 -15.14
N GLY A 594 9.49 5.32 -13.99
CA GLY A 594 8.17 5.97 -13.92
C GLY A 594 7.04 5.07 -14.46
N ASP A 595 7.25 3.74 -14.53
CA ASP A 595 6.25 2.80 -15.06
C ASP A 595 5.02 2.72 -14.14
N ALA A 596 3.86 3.05 -14.68
CA ALA A 596 2.59 3.04 -13.96
C ALA A 596 2.18 1.64 -13.48
N LYS A 597 2.46 0.57 -14.28
CA LYS A 597 2.15 -0.81 -13.89
C LYS A 597 2.97 -1.24 -12.69
N ALA A 598 4.27 -0.94 -12.69
CA ALA A 598 5.15 -1.19 -11.55
C ALA A 598 4.68 -0.42 -10.32
N TYR A 599 4.25 0.85 -10.47
CA TYR A 599 3.66 1.62 -9.37
C TYR A 599 2.41 0.94 -8.79
N ARG A 600 1.47 0.50 -9.65
CA ARG A 600 0.22 -0.14 -9.20
C ARG A 600 0.50 -1.45 -8.47
N LEU A 601 1.35 -2.32 -9.01
CA LEU A 601 1.78 -3.56 -8.32
C LEU A 601 2.43 -3.26 -6.97
N ALA A 602 3.40 -2.35 -6.94
CA ALA A 602 4.10 -1.98 -5.72
C ALA A 602 3.17 -1.34 -4.66
N HIS A 603 2.23 -0.48 -5.11
CA HIS A 603 1.22 0.14 -4.23
C HIS A 603 0.31 -0.92 -3.61
N ASP A 604 -0.24 -1.81 -4.43
CA ASP A 604 -1.20 -2.82 -3.97
C ASP A 604 -0.53 -3.79 -3.00
N GLN A 605 0.72 -4.23 -3.30
CA GLN A 605 1.50 -5.09 -2.41
C GLN A 605 1.90 -4.36 -1.11
N ALA A 606 2.32 -3.09 -1.18
CA ALA A 606 2.65 -2.31 0.02
C ALA A 606 1.44 -2.10 0.94
N ARG A 607 0.22 -1.94 0.37
CA ARG A 607 -1.03 -1.89 1.14
C ARG A 607 -1.37 -3.25 1.72
N HIS A 608 -1.30 -4.32 0.93
CA HIS A 608 -1.58 -5.68 1.39
C HIS A 608 -0.60 -6.10 2.49
N GLY A 609 0.70 -6.11 2.23
CA GLY A 609 1.72 -6.54 3.19
C GLY A 609 1.77 -5.67 4.46
N GLY A 610 1.37 -4.39 4.33
CA GLY A 610 1.23 -3.51 5.49
C GLY A 610 0.02 -3.80 6.36
N ASP A 611 -1.09 -4.23 5.78
CA ASP A 611 -2.34 -4.46 6.48
C ASP A 611 -2.55 -5.93 6.87
N VAL A 612 -2.44 -6.85 5.88
CA VAL A 612 -2.86 -8.25 6.02
C VAL A 612 -1.73 -9.14 6.53
N ASP A 613 -0.50 -8.93 6.05
CA ASP A 613 0.66 -9.74 6.45
C ASP A 613 1.31 -9.25 7.74
N SER A 614 0.87 -8.11 8.26
CA SER A 614 1.43 -7.45 9.46
C SER A 614 0.41 -7.41 10.59
N TYR A 615 0.90 -7.44 11.83
CA TYR A 615 0.08 -7.39 13.04
C TYR A 615 0.06 -6.00 13.63
N HIS A 616 -1.15 -5.53 13.97
CA HIS A 616 -1.41 -4.19 14.51
C HIS A 616 -1.85 -4.23 15.98
N LEU A 617 -2.21 -5.40 16.49
CA LEU A 617 -2.64 -5.65 17.86
C LEU A 617 -1.97 -6.90 18.43
N GLY A 618 -1.98 -7.00 19.76
CA GLY A 618 -1.55 -8.18 20.50
C GLY A 618 -0.03 -8.35 20.58
N ASN A 619 0.39 -9.58 20.85
CA ASN A 619 1.78 -9.92 21.12
C ASN A 619 2.70 -9.85 19.90
N PHE A 620 2.13 -9.83 18.71
CA PHE A 620 2.86 -9.81 17.44
C PHE A 620 2.95 -8.42 16.81
N THR A 621 2.45 -7.38 17.48
CA THR A 621 2.43 -6.01 16.94
C THR A 621 3.79 -5.60 16.37
N GLY A 622 3.78 -5.14 15.13
CA GLY A 622 4.99 -4.72 14.41
C GLY A 622 5.76 -5.87 13.75
N LEU A 623 5.34 -7.12 13.88
CA LEU A 623 5.87 -8.27 13.14
C LEU A 623 4.92 -8.63 11.98
N GLY A 624 5.44 -9.29 10.97
CA GLY A 624 4.66 -9.84 9.85
C GLY A 624 4.77 -11.35 9.77
N THR A 625 3.78 -11.97 9.13
CA THR A 625 3.74 -13.42 8.90
C THR A 625 4.44 -13.77 7.58
N ARG A 626 5.27 -14.78 7.61
CA ARG A 626 5.88 -15.40 6.44
C ARG A 626 4.79 -16.03 5.53
N HIS A 627 5.11 -16.28 4.28
CA HIS A 627 4.26 -16.93 3.28
C HIS A 627 3.46 -18.14 3.79
N GLY A 628 2.24 -18.34 3.29
CA GLY A 628 1.35 -19.43 3.70
C GLY A 628 0.07 -19.53 2.84
N VAL A 629 -0.75 -20.57 3.07
CA VAL A 629 -2.04 -20.76 2.36
C VAL A 629 -3.05 -19.67 2.72
N GLN A 630 -3.15 -19.35 4.01
CA GLN A 630 -3.80 -18.14 4.49
C GLN A 630 -2.69 -17.14 4.86
N HIS A 631 -2.87 -15.85 4.64
CA HIS A 631 -1.83 -14.83 4.88
C HIS A 631 -1.24 -14.87 6.29
N TRP A 632 -2.03 -15.29 7.29
CA TRP A 632 -1.62 -15.45 8.70
C TRP A 632 -1.32 -16.90 9.11
N ALA A 633 -1.32 -17.86 8.18
CA ALA A 633 -1.25 -19.29 8.48
C ALA A 633 0.11 -19.76 9.02
N ASP A 634 1.22 -19.17 8.56
CA ASP A 634 2.56 -19.53 9.06
C ASP A 634 2.77 -18.96 10.48
N SER A 635 3.31 -19.76 11.37
CA SER A 635 3.58 -19.36 12.75
C SER A 635 4.81 -18.47 12.91
N ALA A 636 5.68 -18.36 11.89
CA ALA A 636 6.84 -17.50 11.93
C ALA A 636 6.43 -16.03 11.79
N LYS A 637 6.59 -15.27 12.88
CA LYS A 637 6.33 -13.82 12.96
C LYS A 637 7.66 -13.07 12.96
N GLN A 638 7.90 -12.22 11.96
CA GLN A 638 9.23 -11.68 11.68
C GLN A 638 9.19 -10.22 11.22
N ALA A 639 10.19 -9.41 11.63
CA ALA A 639 10.27 -8.01 11.24
C ALA A 639 10.64 -7.81 9.77
N ARG A 640 11.21 -8.80 9.11
CA ARG A 640 11.55 -8.76 7.68
C ARG A 640 10.32 -8.64 6.77
N ILE A 641 9.16 -9.10 7.21
CA ILE A 641 7.90 -9.00 6.45
C ILE A 641 7.24 -7.64 6.67
N SER A 642 7.20 -7.16 7.91
CA SER A 642 6.66 -5.84 8.25
C SER A 642 7.60 -4.67 7.97
N THR A 643 8.80 -4.92 7.42
CA THR A 643 9.85 -3.90 7.27
C THR A 643 9.35 -2.66 6.50
N PRO A 644 9.62 -1.45 7.00
CA PRO A 644 9.22 -0.21 6.35
C PRO A 644 9.90 0.05 5.01
N VAL A 645 10.98 -0.66 4.68
CA VAL A 645 11.67 -0.49 3.39
C VAL A 645 10.75 -0.72 2.19
N TYR A 646 9.74 -1.60 2.35
CA TYR A 646 8.74 -1.90 1.32
C TYR A 646 7.71 -0.80 1.10
N ARG A 647 7.53 0.10 2.08
CA ARG A 647 6.46 1.12 2.12
C ARG A 647 6.99 2.54 2.05
N LYS A 648 8.28 2.74 2.31
CA LYS A 648 8.93 4.04 2.39
C LYS A 648 8.74 4.86 1.11
N THR A 649 8.90 4.24 -0.04
CA THR A 649 8.75 4.89 -1.34
C THR A 649 7.35 5.45 -1.50
N PHE A 650 6.32 4.65 -1.24
CA PHE A 650 4.94 5.10 -1.31
C PHE A 650 4.65 6.21 -0.31
N PHE A 651 5.10 6.07 0.94
CA PHE A 651 4.92 7.09 1.96
C PHE A 651 5.41 8.46 1.52
N TYR A 652 6.60 8.55 0.97
CA TYR A 652 7.17 9.83 0.56
C TYR A 652 6.57 10.35 -0.74
N ILE A 653 6.39 9.54 -1.77
CA ILE A 653 5.84 9.96 -3.06
C ILE A 653 4.38 10.41 -2.93
N SER A 654 3.61 9.80 -2.05
CA SER A 654 2.22 10.20 -1.77
C SER A 654 2.09 11.50 -0.94
N GLY A 655 3.21 12.13 -0.56
CA GLY A 655 3.21 13.31 0.30
C GLY A 655 2.99 13.00 1.78
N GLY A 656 3.24 11.76 2.21
CA GLY A 656 3.10 11.30 3.58
C GLY A 656 1.74 10.68 3.86
N ASP A 657 1.38 9.62 3.09
CA ASP A 657 0.15 8.85 3.35
C ASP A 657 0.06 8.43 4.82
N GLU A 658 -0.98 8.85 5.50
CA GLU A 658 -1.09 8.73 6.94
C GLU A 658 -1.23 7.27 7.41
N ARG A 659 -1.93 6.39 6.66
CA ARG A 659 -2.00 4.96 7.00
C ARG A 659 -0.64 4.31 6.88
N THR A 660 0.09 4.58 5.80
CA THR A 660 1.47 4.08 5.65
C THR A 660 2.39 4.62 6.75
N GLY A 661 2.17 5.88 7.14
CA GLY A 661 2.87 6.50 8.27
C GLY A 661 2.64 5.79 9.59
N ASP A 662 1.44 5.25 9.83
CA ASP A 662 1.13 4.44 11.01
C ASP A 662 1.87 3.10 10.95
N LEU A 663 1.81 2.39 9.82
CA LEU A 663 2.47 1.10 9.61
C LEU A 663 3.98 1.17 9.87
N ILE A 664 4.64 2.23 9.36
CA ILE A 664 6.05 2.48 9.58
C ILE A 664 6.35 2.67 11.07
N ARG A 665 5.47 3.36 11.80
CA ARG A 665 5.65 3.59 13.24
C ARG A 665 5.39 2.31 14.04
N GLU A 666 4.39 1.53 13.68
CA GLU A 666 4.05 0.25 14.31
C GLU A 666 5.22 -0.75 14.26
N THR A 667 6.04 -0.73 13.20
CA THR A 667 7.22 -1.61 13.11
C THR A 667 8.24 -1.37 14.24
N GLN A 668 8.26 -0.19 14.88
CA GLN A 668 9.10 0.05 16.06
C GLN A 668 8.68 -0.83 17.25
N GLU A 669 7.40 -1.24 17.31
CA GLU A 669 6.87 -2.12 18.36
C GLU A 669 7.40 -3.57 18.25
N ALA A 670 7.95 -3.96 17.08
CA ALA A 670 8.61 -5.26 16.90
C ALA A 670 9.69 -5.52 17.98
N ALA A 671 10.36 -4.47 18.48
CA ALA A 671 11.32 -4.61 19.57
C ALA A 671 10.66 -5.14 20.86
N LYS A 672 9.41 -4.75 21.15
CA LYS A 672 8.64 -5.26 22.29
C LYS A 672 8.11 -6.66 22.00
N ALA A 673 7.65 -6.92 20.77
CA ALA A 673 7.20 -8.23 20.35
C ALA A 673 8.31 -9.29 20.49
N PHE A 674 9.55 -8.96 20.14
CA PHE A 674 10.72 -9.84 20.34
C PHE A 674 11.03 -10.16 21.81
N VAL A 675 10.59 -9.34 22.77
CA VAL A 675 10.68 -9.70 24.19
C VAL A 675 9.66 -10.79 24.56
N LEU A 676 8.51 -10.81 23.88
CA LEU A 676 7.41 -11.74 24.16
C LEU A 676 7.54 -13.05 23.36
N VAL A 677 8.09 -12.98 22.16
CA VAL A 677 8.05 -14.04 21.15
C VAL A 677 9.45 -14.31 20.62
N ASP A 678 9.91 -15.55 20.70
CA ASP A 678 11.09 -15.98 19.95
C ASP A 678 10.72 -16.19 18.47
N ALA A 679 10.95 -15.17 17.67
CA ALA A 679 10.69 -15.22 16.21
C ALA A 679 11.49 -16.31 15.47
N ARG A 680 12.51 -16.88 16.12
CA ARG A 680 13.42 -17.88 15.54
C ARG A 680 13.35 -19.25 16.23
N ARG A 681 12.30 -19.49 17.02
CA ARG A 681 12.17 -20.71 17.84
C ARG A 681 12.33 -22.01 17.05
N LYS A 682 11.84 -22.06 15.82
CA LYS A 682 11.89 -23.27 14.96
C LYS A 682 13.26 -23.52 14.31
N VAL A 683 14.09 -22.48 14.18
CA VAL A 683 15.43 -22.58 13.60
C VAL A 683 16.55 -22.52 14.65
N ARG A 684 16.19 -22.24 15.88
CA ARG A 684 17.09 -22.25 17.02
C ARG A 684 17.43 -23.70 17.43
N ALA A 685 18.67 -23.95 17.80
CA ALA A 685 19.04 -25.27 18.33
C ALA A 685 18.22 -25.60 19.58
N ALA A 686 17.71 -26.83 19.70
CA ALA A 686 16.79 -27.26 20.77
C ALA A 686 17.34 -27.09 22.19
N ASN A 687 18.65 -27.01 22.35
CA ASN A 687 19.33 -26.75 23.63
C ASN A 687 19.50 -25.27 23.99
N VAL A 688 19.11 -24.37 23.10
CA VAL A 688 19.17 -22.92 23.34
C VAL A 688 17.85 -22.45 23.89
N VAL A 689 17.83 -22.10 25.16
CA VAL A 689 16.65 -21.53 25.83
C VAL A 689 16.55 -20.06 25.48
N TYR A 690 15.40 -19.65 24.95
CA TYR A 690 15.06 -18.26 24.77
C TYR A 690 14.81 -17.63 26.15
N ASN A 691 15.57 -16.61 26.48
CA ASN A 691 15.38 -15.84 27.70
C ASN A 691 15.03 -14.39 27.31
N PRO A 692 13.76 -14.00 27.38
CA PRO A 692 13.33 -12.67 26.95
C PRO A 692 13.89 -11.61 27.89
N ASP A 693 14.86 -10.85 27.41
CA ASP A 693 15.42 -9.68 28.08
C ASP A 693 15.49 -8.52 27.08
N PRO A 694 14.80 -7.39 27.30
CA PRO A 694 14.87 -6.25 26.40
C PRO A 694 16.27 -5.67 26.19
N LYS A 695 17.21 -5.98 27.12
CA LYS A 695 18.63 -5.58 27.01
C LYS A 695 19.50 -6.57 26.26
N ALA A 696 18.96 -7.74 25.93
CA ALA A 696 19.72 -8.84 25.35
C ALA A 696 18.87 -9.64 24.36
N LEU A 697 18.17 -8.95 23.45
CA LEU A 697 17.45 -9.62 22.37
C LEU A 697 18.44 -10.26 21.39
N TYR A 698 18.27 -11.54 21.11
CA TYR A 698 19.13 -12.26 20.19
C TYR A 698 18.59 -12.10 18.76
N LEU A 699 19.07 -11.08 18.04
CA LEU A 699 18.57 -10.68 16.73
C LEU A 699 19.52 -11.05 15.60
N ASN A 700 18.92 -11.37 14.44
CA ASN A 700 19.63 -11.43 13.17
C ASN A 700 19.75 -10.01 12.56
N PHE A 701 20.90 -9.71 11.97
CA PHE A 701 21.16 -8.37 11.41
C PHE A 701 20.29 -8.05 10.20
N GLY A 702 20.09 -9.02 9.30
CA GLY A 702 19.39 -8.79 8.04
C GLY A 702 17.88 -8.97 8.12
N THR A 703 17.41 -9.95 8.92
CA THR A 703 15.98 -10.29 8.98
C THR A 703 15.23 -9.63 10.13
N ASP A 704 15.92 -9.17 11.17
CA ASP A 704 15.29 -8.57 12.33
C ASP A 704 15.69 -7.12 12.52
N TRP A 705 17.00 -6.86 12.72
CA TRP A 705 17.49 -5.51 13.00
C TRP A 705 17.33 -4.54 11.82
N ALA A 706 17.49 -5.01 10.56
CA ALA A 706 17.34 -4.13 9.41
C ALA A 706 15.95 -3.49 9.33
N GLY A 707 14.90 -4.25 9.66
CA GLY A 707 13.53 -3.73 9.73
C GLY A 707 13.36 -2.68 10.82
N LEU A 708 13.86 -2.94 12.03
CA LEU A 708 13.87 -1.97 13.13
C LEU A 708 14.69 -0.73 12.80
N ALA A 709 15.88 -0.90 12.25
CA ALA A 709 16.76 0.21 11.86
C ALA A 709 16.11 1.12 10.82
N GLN A 710 15.39 0.53 9.86
CA GLN A 710 14.65 1.29 8.86
C GLN A 710 13.49 2.07 9.49
N ALA A 711 12.77 1.47 10.44
CA ALA A 711 11.70 2.16 11.17
C ALA A 711 12.24 3.34 11.98
N TYR A 712 13.34 3.15 12.71
CA TYR A 712 14.01 4.21 13.46
C TYR A 712 14.57 5.31 12.54
N LEU A 713 15.13 4.95 11.38
CA LEU A 713 15.63 5.91 10.41
C LEU A 713 14.51 6.82 9.89
N ILE A 714 13.37 6.24 9.53
CA ILE A 714 12.23 7.02 9.03
C ILE A 714 11.63 7.88 10.16
N GLU A 715 11.55 7.38 11.38
CA GLU A 715 11.08 8.20 12.53
C GLU A 715 12.01 9.40 12.77
N TRP A 716 13.31 9.21 12.66
CA TRP A 716 14.29 10.30 12.72
C TRP A 716 14.12 11.27 11.53
N GLU A 717 14.01 10.77 10.31
CA GLU A 717 13.80 11.60 9.12
C GLU A 717 12.53 12.46 9.25
N ARG A 718 11.43 11.88 9.74
CA ARG A 718 10.14 12.56 9.91
C ARG A 718 10.11 13.57 11.07
N ARG A 719 11.06 13.52 11.97
CA ARG A 719 10.98 14.20 13.28
C ARG A 719 9.69 13.82 14.01
N GLY A 720 9.37 12.52 13.99
CA GLY A 720 8.21 11.98 14.66
C GLY A 720 8.30 12.09 16.19
N PRO A 721 7.29 11.67 16.95
CA PRO A 721 7.24 11.86 18.41
C PRO A 721 8.45 11.27 19.16
N ASN A 722 9.03 10.18 18.64
CA ASN A 722 10.13 9.44 19.27
C ASN A 722 11.46 9.57 18.49
N TRP A 723 11.61 10.59 17.65
CA TRP A 723 12.73 10.68 16.72
C TRP A 723 14.11 10.77 17.38
N GLU A 724 14.21 11.38 18.56
CA GLU A 724 15.49 11.50 19.30
C GLU A 724 15.94 10.13 19.82
N ASP A 725 15.02 9.37 20.43
CA ASP A 725 15.27 7.99 20.87
C ASP A 725 15.64 7.09 19.69
N ALA A 726 14.90 7.17 18.59
CA ALA A 726 15.18 6.43 17.37
C ALA A 726 16.57 6.74 16.79
N ARG A 727 16.94 8.03 16.73
CA ARG A 727 18.28 8.47 16.33
C ARG A 727 19.36 7.91 17.25
N ASP A 728 19.17 8.03 18.55
CA ASP A 728 20.16 7.65 19.55
C ASP A 728 20.40 6.13 19.55
N LYS A 729 19.36 5.32 19.35
CA LYS A 729 19.46 3.87 19.11
C LYS A 729 20.27 3.54 17.86
N LEU A 730 20.04 4.24 16.75
CA LEU A 730 20.84 4.04 15.53
C LEU A 730 22.30 4.44 15.74
N VAL A 731 22.56 5.57 16.41
CA VAL A 731 23.92 6.03 16.74
C VAL A 731 24.65 5.00 17.59
N GLU A 732 23.98 4.44 18.60
CA GLU A 732 24.60 3.45 19.49
C GLU A 732 24.83 2.10 18.77
N ALA A 733 23.90 1.66 17.91
CA ALA A 733 24.09 0.48 17.07
C ALA A 733 25.33 0.62 16.18
N ILE A 734 25.49 1.76 15.49
CA ILE A 734 26.64 2.04 14.62
C ILE A 734 27.95 2.06 15.41
N LYS A 735 27.97 2.58 16.64
CA LYS A 735 29.18 2.65 17.50
C LYS A 735 29.58 1.30 18.08
N THR A 736 28.60 0.47 18.41
CA THR A 736 28.85 -0.80 19.11
C THR A 736 29.05 -1.97 18.19
N TYR A 737 28.42 -1.97 17.01
CA TYR A 737 28.56 -3.04 16.01
C TYR A 737 30.02 -3.34 15.61
N PRO A 738 30.89 -2.35 15.31
CA PRO A 738 32.28 -2.62 14.94
C PRO A 738 33.14 -3.25 16.05
N LYS A 739 32.64 -3.30 17.28
CA LYS A 739 33.32 -3.99 18.40
C LYS A 739 33.10 -5.50 18.36
N LEU A 740 32.13 -5.97 17.58
CA LEU A 740 31.93 -7.41 17.33
C LEU A 740 32.99 -7.92 16.35
N LYS A 741 33.85 -8.82 16.78
CA LYS A 741 35.03 -9.27 16.03
C LYS A 741 34.69 -9.86 14.66
N ASN A 742 33.66 -10.70 14.61
CA ASN A 742 33.18 -11.32 13.39
C ASN A 742 31.86 -10.74 12.88
N GLY A 743 31.23 -9.83 13.62
CA GLY A 743 30.10 -9.02 13.17
C GLY A 743 29.03 -9.84 12.40
N PHE A 744 28.68 -9.39 11.23
CA PHE A 744 27.66 -10.02 10.37
C PHE A 744 27.92 -11.51 10.04
N VAL A 745 29.17 -11.95 10.11
CA VAL A 745 29.56 -13.33 9.77
C VAL A 745 29.06 -14.35 10.79
N THR A 746 28.79 -13.93 12.02
CA THR A 746 28.13 -14.77 13.01
C THR A 746 26.61 -14.82 12.83
N GLY A 747 26.07 -13.98 11.97
CA GLY A 747 24.65 -13.93 11.64
C GLY A 747 23.80 -13.16 12.65
N GLU A 748 24.18 -13.15 13.92
CA GLU A 748 23.37 -12.59 15.00
C GLU A 748 24.21 -12.18 16.20
N ALA A 749 23.67 -11.32 17.05
CA ALA A 749 24.26 -10.90 18.32
C ALA A 749 23.16 -10.43 19.29
N TYR A 750 23.54 -10.12 20.53
CA TYR A 750 22.63 -9.51 21.48
C TYR A 750 22.45 -8.01 21.17
N TYR A 751 21.19 -7.62 21.10
CA TYR A 751 20.76 -6.25 20.89
C TYR A 751 20.00 -5.73 22.10
N ASP A 752 20.45 -4.63 22.67
CA ASP A 752 19.72 -3.90 23.71
C ASP A 752 18.67 -2.99 23.04
N SER A 753 17.42 -3.38 23.11
CA SER A 753 16.30 -2.64 22.49
C SER A 753 16.01 -1.29 23.18
N LEU A 754 16.54 -1.06 24.37
CA LEU A 754 16.38 0.19 25.10
C LEU A 754 17.40 1.25 24.66
N THR A 755 18.62 0.82 24.31
CA THR A 755 19.72 1.73 23.95
C THR A 755 20.16 1.61 22.49
N GLY A 756 19.87 0.53 21.82
CA GLY A 756 20.37 0.22 20.47
C GLY A 756 21.75 -0.45 20.45
N ALA A 757 22.35 -0.76 21.58
CA ALA A 757 23.69 -1.29 21.66
C ALA A 757 23.76 -2.77 21.23
N TRP A 758 24.83 -3.13 20.53
CA TRP A 758 25.20 -4.52 20.25
C TRP A 758 26.23 -5.03 21.23
N SER A 759 26.10 -6.30 21.60
CA SER A 759 27.06 -7.03 22.41
C SER A 759 27.13 -8.50 21.99
N PRO A 760 28.28 -9.19 22.18
CA PRO A 760 28.38 -10.62 21.96
C PRO A 760 27.55 -11.37 23.00
N PRO A 761 26.97 -12.53 22.65
CA PRO A 761 26.27 -13.36 23.63
C PRO A 761 27.25 -13.95 24.66
N PRO A 762 26.82 -14.21 25.90
CA PRO A 762 27.69 -14.77 26.95
C PRO A 762 28.33 -16.11 26.58
N THR A 763 27.69 -16.85 25.67
CA THR A 763 28.21 -18.13 25.14
C THR A 763 29.34 -17.96 24.12
N ASP A 764 29.54 -16.74 23.60
CA ASP A 764 30.62 -16.38 22.66
C ASP A 764 31.12 -14.94 22.95
N PRO A 765 31.74 -14.71 24.14
CA PRO A 765 32.11 -13.38 24.60
C PRO A 765 33.18 -12.71 23.71
N ASP A 766 33.95 -13.49 22.97
CA ASP A 766 34.95 -12.98 22.04
C ASP A 766 34.40 -12.75 20.62
N ASN A 767 33.12 -13.08 20.38
CA ASN A 767 32.46 -13.05 19.07
C ASN A 767 33.31 -13.76 17.99
N THR A 768 33.83 -14.93 18.36
CA THR A 768 34.62 -15.78 17.45
C THR A 768 33.88 -17.06 17.05
N GLY A 769 32.67 -17.24 17.56
CA GLY A 769 31.86 -18.43 17.51
C GLY A 769 31.62 -19.02 16.13
N ASN A 770 30.72 -19.92 16.03
CA ASN A 770 30.43 -20.61 14.77
C ASN A 770 30.08 -19.60 13.67
N ILE A 771 30.75 -19.72 12.52
CA ILE A 771 30.39 -19.00 11.33
C ILE A 771 29.02 -19.50 10.87
N THR A 772 28.01 -18.62 10.94
CA THR A 772 26.60 -18.93 10.64
C THR A 772 26.03 -17.93 9.65
N VAL A 773 26.74 -17.71 8.55
CA VAL A 773 26.27 -16.79 7.51
C VAL A 773 24.99 -17.31 6.89
N SER A 774 23.92 -16.53 7.01
CA SER A 774 22.63 -16.84 6.41
C SER A 774 22.52 -16.22 5.02
N HIS A 775 22.10 -17.01 4.04
CA HIS A 775 21.77 -16.50 2.71
C HIS A 775 20.57 -15.52 2.74
N LEU A 776 19.72 -15.58 3.77
CA LEU A 776 18.60 -14.67 3.92
C LEU A 776 18.98 -13.27 4.44
N SER A 777 20.14 -13.13 5.10
CA SER A 777 20.52 -11.85 5.74
C SER A 777 20.68 -10.69 4.75
N GLY A 778 20.86 -10.98 3.45
CA GLY A 778 21.11 -9.97 2.43
C GLY A 778 19.91 -9.60 1.57
N VAL A 779 18.73 -10.20 1.74
CA VAL A 779 17.66 -10.10 0.75
C VAL A 779 16.44 -9.30 1.19
N PHE A 780 16.37 -8.87 2.46
CA PHE A 780 15.24 -8.14 3.03
C PHE A 780 15.54 -6.65 3.29
N GLY A 781 16.29 -6.01 2.41
CA GLY A 781 16.51 -4.56 2.47
C GLY A 781 17.62 -4.10 3.40
N VAL A 782 18.53 -4.98 3.87
CA VAL A 782 19.64 -4.58 4.74
C VAL A 782 20.64 -3.65 4.05
N LEU A 783 20.96 -3.89 2.78
CA LEU A 783 21.86 -3.05 2.01
C LEU A 783 21.28 -1.65 1.83
N GLU A 784 20.02 -1.58 1.44
CA GLU A 784 19.25 -0.35 1.24
C GLU A 784 19.15 0.45 2.56
N THR A 785 18.93 -0.25 3.66
CA THR A 785 18.88 0.37 5.00
C THR A 785 20.22 0.95 5.39
N ILE A 786 21.32 0.22 5.20
CA ILE A 786 22.67 0.67 5.55
C ILE A 786 23.11 1.84 4.66
N ASP A 787 22.88 1.76 3.33
CA ASP A 787 23.23 2.84 2.42
C ASP A 787 22.50 4.13 2.77
N GLN A 788 21.16 4.05 2.97
CA GLN A 788 20.35 5.19 3.37
C GLN A 788 20.75 5.76 4.74
N LEU A 789 21.10 4.90 5.69
CA LEU A 789 21.55 5.31 7.01
C LEU A 789 22.88 6.08 6.94
N ILE A 790 23.86 5.55 6.20
CA ILE A 790 25.16 6.23 6.00
C ILE A 790 24.97 7.57 5.26
N ASP A 791 24.17 7.58 4.20
CA ASP A 791 23.86 8.80 3.46
C ASP A 791 23.11 9.83 4.33
N HIS A 792 22.23 9.37 5.22
CA HIS A 792 21.50 10.25 6.14
C HIS A 792 22.43 10.91 7.17
N PHE A 793 23.35 10.16 7.75
CA PHE A 793 24.36 10.75 8.64
C PHE A 793 25.24 11.79 7.92
N GLY A 794 25.65 11.49 6.69
CA GLY A 794 26.45 12.37 5.85
C GLY A 794 27.93 12.43 6.19
N PRO A 795 28.69 13.25 5.43
CA PRO A 795 30.14 13.30 5.53
C PRO A 795 30.67 13.84 6.87
N GLU A 796 29.90 14.66 7.55
CA GLU A 796 30.25 15.23 8.87
C GLU A 796 30.30 14.18 9.98
N ALA A 797 29.55 13.10 9.84
CA ALA A 797 29.52 12.00 10.81
C ALA A 797 30.50 10.86 10.46
N ARG A 798 31.37 11.03 9.46
CA ARG A 798 32.23 9.97 8.91
C ARG A 798 33.05 9.24 9.98
N ASN A 799 33.55 9.96 10.98
CA ASN A 799 34.31 9.34 12.07
C ASN A 799 33.50 8.30 12.87
N THR A 800 32.20 8.45 12.92
CA THR A 800 31.28 7.52 13.61
C THR A 800 30.81 6.41 12.65
N THR A 801 30.50 6.75 11.42
CA THR A 801 29.88 5.83 10.45
C THR A 801 30.87 4.96 9.70
N GLN A 802 32.10 5.44 9.48
CA GLN A 802 33.10 4.72 8.67
C GLN A 802 33.48 3.34 9.27
N PRO A 803 33.70 3.18 10.59
CA PRO A 803 33.99 1.85 11.15
C PRO A 803 32.85 0.84 10.93
N PHE A 804 31.61 1.31 11.01
CA PHE A 804 30.43 0.48 10.75
C PHE A 804 30.34 0.11 9.27
N LEU A 805 30.53 1.08 8.39
CA LEU A 805 30.56 0.84 6.95
C LEU A 805 31.68 -0.14 6.57
N ASP A 806 32.87 0.03 7.13
CA ASP A 806 34.00 -0.85 6.85
C ASP A 806 33.73 -2.30 7.29
N ALA A 807 33.07 -2.50 8.44
CA ALA A 807 32.66 -3.81 8.91
C ALA A 807 31.61 -4.45 7.97
N PHE A 808 30.65 -3.67 7.50
CA PHE A 808 29.67 -4.14 6.50
C PHE A 808 30.34 -4.47 5.16
N LEU A 809 31.23 -3.60 4.67
CA LEU A 809 31.94 -3.84 3.42
C LEU A 809 32.88 -5.06 3.50
N ASP A 810 33.44 -5.34 4.68
CA ASP A 810 34.24 -6.56 4.90
C ASP A 810 33.35 -7.81 4.78
N TYR A 811 32.20 -7.82 5.48
CA TYR A 811 31.21 -8.88 5.37
C TYR A 811 30.76 -9.07 3.90
N ALA A 812 30.35 -7.99 3.23
CA ALA A 812 29.86 -8.03 1.85
C ALA A 812 30.91 -8.54 0.85
N TYR A 813 32.19 -8.18 1.06
CA TYR A 813 33.29 -8.70 0.23
C TYR A 813 33.47 -10.21 0.38
N TYR A 814 33.54 -10.69 1.63
CA TYR A 814 33.78 -12.10 1.91
C TYR A 814 32.56 -12.98 1.62
N TYR A 815 31.37 -12.39 1.57
CA TYR A 815 30.17 -13.13 1.20
C TYR A 815 30.29 -13.85 -0.15
N GLY A 816 30.79 -13.16 -1.16
CA GLY A 816 31.04 -13.74 -2.48
C GLY A 816 32.49 -14.16 -2.72
N ALA A 817 33.38 -14.08 -1.73
CA ALA A 817 34.77 -14.50 -1.86
C ALA A 817 34.90 -16.04 -1.96
N SER A 818 36.06 -16.51 -2.42
CA SER A 818 36.36 -17.93 -2.45
C SER A 818 36.42 -18.55 -1.05
N LYS A 819 36.08 -19.84 -0.92
CA LYS A 819 36.15 -20.55 0.35
C LYS A 819 37.55 -20.47 0.99
N ALA A 820 38.61 -20.42 0.18
CA ALA A 820 39.99 -20.25 0.66
C ALA A 820 40.20 -18.86 1.31
N GLU A 821 39.70 -17.80 0.69
CA GLU A 821 39.77 -16.43 1.26
C GLU A 821 38.94 -16.33 2.53
N GLN A 822 37.73 -16.89 2.55
CA GLN A 822 36.86 -16.96 3.74
C GLN A 822 37.58 -17.67 4.88
N ALA A 823 38.12 -18.87 4.63
CA ALA A 823 38.85 -19.65 5.62
C ALA A 823 40.11 -18.92 6.13
N ALA A 824 40.84 -18.27 5.25
CA ALA A 824 42.02 -17.48 5.65
C ALA A 824 41.65 -16.31 6.56
N ARG A 825 40.50 -15.65 6.37
CA ARG A 825 40.04 -14.50 7.17
C ARG A 825 39.38 -14.93 8.48
N TYR A 826 38.51 -15.94 8.46
CA TYR A 826 37.65 -16.32 9.56
C TYR A 826 37.97 -17.69 10.19
N GLY A 827 38.97 -18.41 9.69
CA GLY A 827 39.32 -19.76 10.13
C GLY A 827 38.44 -20.89 9.60
N LYS A 828 37.32 -20.54 8.92
CA LYS A 828 36.34 -21.44 8.33
C LYS A 828 35.68 -20.77 7.12
N ASP A 829 35.30 -21.52 6.12
CA ASP A 829 34.51 -21.03 5.00
C ASP A 829 33.00 -20.92 5.37
N PHE A 830 32.23 -20.21 4.54
CA PHE A 830 30.80 -19.97 4.75
C PHE A 830 29.91 -21.14 4.26
N GLY A 831 30.48 -22.25 3.86
CA GLY A 831 29.72 -23.38 3.33
C GLY A 831 29.23 -23.13 1.89
N ASN A 832 28.08 -23.68 1.59
CA ASN A 832 27.40 -23.42 0.31
C ASN A 832 26.32 -22.34 0.53
N LEU A 833 26.58 -21.14 0.01
CA LEU A 833 25.59 -20.08 0.00
C LEU A 833 24.76 -20.17 -1.28
N ASN A 834 23.45 -20.17 -1.11
CA ASN A 834 22.48 -20.06 -2.20
C ASN A 834 22.25 -18.57 -2.57
N LEU A 835 21.39 -18.29 -3.55
CA LEU A 835 20.95 -16.93 -3.94
C LEU A 835 22.08 -16.03 -4.46
N LYS A 836 23.10 -16.60 -5.08
CA LYS A 836 24.28 -15.86 -5.58
C LYS A 836 23.91 -14.72 -6.52
N GLN A 837 22.91 -14.90 -7.38
CA GLN A 837 22.42 -13.87 -8.29
C GLN A 837 21.97 -12.64 -7.52
N GLY A 838 21.14 -12.80 -6.50
CA GLY A 838 20.67 -11.71 -5.65
C GLY A 838 21.79 -11.10 -4.80
N HIS A 839 22.78 -11.88 -4.39
CA HIS A 839 23.88 -11.41 -3.55
C HIS A 839 25.02 -10.73 -4.32
N SER A 840 25.03 -10.79 -5.64
CA SER A 840 25.97 -10.05 -6.50
C SER A 840 26.02 -8.55 -6.18
N ARG A 841 24.92 -7.99 -5.72
CA ARG A 841 24.80 -6.59 -5.29
C ARG A 841 25.70 -6.24 -4.09
N PHE A 842 26.02 -7.20 -3.22
CA PHE A 842 27.01 -6.97 -2.17
C PHE A 842 28.41 -6.73 -2.73
N THR A 843 28.81 -7.56 -3.68
CA THR A 843 30.09 -7.37 -4.39
C THR A 843 30.11 -6.03 -5.14
N ALA A 844 28.98 -5.65 -5.78
CA ALA A 844 28.85 -4.37 -6.46
C ALA A 844 28.95 -3.18 -5.49
N TYR A 845 28.31 -3.27 -4.33
CA TYR A 845 28.37 -2.24 -3.31
C TYR A 845 29.81 -2.05 -2.76
N VAL A 846 30.53 -3.16 -2.52
CA VAL A 846 31.96 -3.11 -2.14
C VAL A 846 32.80 -2.48 -3.24
N ALA A 847 32.62 -2.90 -4.51
CA ALA A 847 33.32 -2.33 -5.65
C ALA A 847 33.13 -0.81 -5.73
N HIS A 848 31.90 -0.35 -5.59
CA HIS A 848 31.54 1.07 -5.61
C HIS A 848 32.13 1.84 -4.42
N LYS A 849 31.84 1.44 -3.19
CA LYS A 849 32.23 2.18 -1.96
C LYS A 849 33.74 2.18 -1.75
N ARG A 850 34.49 1.13 -2.19
CA ARG A 850 35.95 1.05 -2.14
C ARG A 850 36.63 1.56 -3.41
N ASN A 851 35.88 1.99 -4.42
CA ASN A 851 36.39 2.35 -5.75
C ASN A 851 37.29 1.27 -6.35
N ASN A 852 36.86 0.01 -6.27
CA ASN A 852 37.64 -1.14 -6.69
C ASN A 852 37.09 -1.82 -7.95
N ALA A 853 37.48 -1.33 -9.11
CA ALA A 853 37.05 -1.85 -10.40
C ALA A 853 37.45 -3.32 -10.66
N THR A 854 38.40 -3.89 -9.90
CA THR A 854 38.81 -5.29 -10.08
C THR A 854 37.73 -6.29 -9.65
N LEU A 855 36.70 -5.83 -8.90
CA LEU A 855 35.57 -6.65 -8.48
C LEU A 855 34.46 -6.70 -9.54
N VAL A 856 34.42 -5.79 -10.51
CA VAL A 856 33.35 -5.73 -11.53
C VAL A 856 33.14 -7.05 -12.27
N PRO A 857 34.20 -7.76 -12.75
CA PRO A 857 34.04 -9.08 -13.39
C PRO A 857 33.38 -10.10 -12.45
N ARG A 858 33.67 -10.05 -11.15
CA ARG A 858 33.05 -10.92 -10.15
C ARG A 858 31.57 -10.61 -9.98
N VAL A 859 31.17 -9.34 -9.90
CA VAL A 859 29.78 -8.92 -9.83
C VAL A 859 28.96 -9.54 -10.94
N TRP A 860 29.42 -9.38 -12.16
CA TRP A 860 28.68 -9.88 -13.32
C TRP A 860 28.75 -11.40 -13.47
N SER A 861 29.81 -12.05 -13.00
CA SER A 861 29.89 -13.50 -12.92
C SER A 861 28.88 -14.06 -11.88
N GLU A 862 28.73 -13.42 -10.74
CA GLU A 862 27.76 -13.80 -9.71
C GLU A 862 26.33 -13.59 -10.19
N TYR A 863 26.04 -12.46 -10.84
CA TYR A 863 24.71 -12.10 -11.32
C TYR A 863 24.27 -12.90 -12.55
N LEU A 864 25.13 -13.01 -13.54
CA LEU A 864 24.85 -13.74 -14.79
C LEU A 864 25.03 -15.26 -14.64
N GLY A 865 25.65 -15.68 -13.57
CA GLY A 865 25.69 -17.02 -13.01
C GLY A 865 26.10 -18.15 -13.89
N ASP A 866 26.23 -19.28 -13.25
CA ASP A 866 26.48 -20.58 -13.86
C ASP A 866 25.21 -21.46 -13.99
N GLY A 867 24.01 -20.82 -13.93
CA GLY A 867 22.75 -21.54 -13.96
C GLY A 867 22.45 -22.32 -12.66
N SER A 868 22.89 -21.80 -11.51
CA SER A 868 22.52 -22.37 -10.22
C SER A 868 20.99 -22.38 -10.07
N LYS A 869 20.46 -23.34 -9.35
CA LYS A 869 19.02 -23.60 -9.21
C LYS A 869 18.18 -22.40 -8.70
N ASP A 870 18.82 -21.38 -8.15
CA ASP A 870 18.20 -20.26 -7.45
C ASP A 870 18.28 -18.94 -8.22
N GLY A 871 18.61 -18.94 -9.51
CA GLY A 871 18.72 -17.74 -10.33
C GLY A 871 18.05 -17.87 -11.68
N LEU A 872 17.57 -16.74 -12.23
CA LEU A 872 17.01 -16.71 -13.57
C LEU A 872 18.12 -16.65 -14.63
N ALA A 873 17.95 -17.42 -15.70
CA ALA A 873 18.93 -17.46 -16.81
C ALA A 873 18.94 -16.13 -17.58
N PRO A 874 20.02 -15.33 -17.55
CA PRO A 874 19.96 -13.94 -18.02
C PRO A 874 20.11 -13.78 -19.54
N ASN A 875 20.47 -14.85 -20.26
CA ASN A 875 20.88 -14.78 -21.68
C ASN A 875 19.85 -15.39 -22.64
N ALA A 876 18.72 -15.94 -22.16
CA ALA A 876 17.67 -16.47 -23.01
C ALA A 876 16.58 -15.41 -23.25
N PRO A 877 15.93 -15.38 -24.40
CA PRO A 877 14.75 -14.54 -24.57
C PRO A 877 13.65 -15.08 -23.65
N TRP A 878 13.25 -14.27 -22.70
CA TRP A 878 12.18 -14.60 -21.78
C TRP A 878 10.83 -14.46 -22.48
N LYS A 879 10.03 -15.50 -22.41
CA LYS A 879 8.70 -15.56 -23.00
C LYS A 879 7.84 -16.52 -22.24
N THR A 880 6.54 -16.29 -22.30
CA THR A 880 5.52 -17.21 -21.79
C THR A 880 5.17 -18.28 -22.79
N VAL A 881 4.54 -19.34 -22.29
CA VAL A 881 3.91 -20.39 -23.09
C VAL A 881 2.41 -20.35 -22.79
N ARG A 882 1.58 -20.36 -23.85
CA ARG A 882 0.12 -20.36 -23.70
C ARG A 882 -0.39 -21.75 -23.39
N ILE A 883 -1.02 -21.93 -22.25
CA ILE A 883 -1.70 -23.16 -21.82
C ILE A 883 -3.21 -22.96 -21.97
N SER A 884 -3.93 -23.98 -22.46
CA SER A 884 -5.36 -23.90 -22.68
C SER A 884 -5.99 -25.29 -22.79
N GLY A 885 -7.31 -25.35 -22.97
CA GLY A 885 -8.09 -26.58 -23.04
C GLY A 885 -8.20 -27.26 -21.69
N SER A 886 -8.07 -28.59 -21.65
CA SER A 886 -8.21 -29.37 -20.42
C SER A 886 -7.01 -29.26 -19.46
N ALA A 887 -5.96 -28.59 -19.85
CA ALA A 887 -4.75 -28.43 -19.04
C ALA A 887 -4.88 -27.29 -18.02
N ALA A 888 -5.77 -26.33 -18.24
CA ALA A 888 -5.98 -25.20 -17.33
C ALA A 888 -7.46 -24.83 -17.26
N LEU A 889 -7.92 -24.30 -16.11
CA LEU A 889 -9.30 -23.84 -15.91
C LEU A 889 -9.73 -22.76 -16.91
N ALA A 890 -8.81 -21.88 -17.24
CA ALA A 890 -8.95 -20.86 -18.28
C ALA A 890 -7.62 -20.72 -19.02
N PRO A 891 -7.61 -20.20 -20.27
CA PRO A 891 -6.36 -19.98 -20.99
C PRO A 891 -5.43 -19.03 -20.23
N VAL A 892 -4.19 -19.47 -19.96
CA VAL A 892 -3.17 -18.72 -19.20
C VAL A 892 -1.84 -18.72 -19.92
N ASP A 893 -1.02 -17.71 -19.61
CA ASP A 893 0.37 -17.62 -20.04
C ASP A 893 1.26 -18.03 -18.88
N GLU A 894 2.03 -19.10 -19.05
CA GLU A 894 2.93 -19.60 -18.00
C GLU A 894 4.40 -19.36 -18.33
N ALA A 895 5.19 -19.22 -17.28
CA ALA A 895 6.66 -19.25 -17.32
C ALA A 895 7.11 -20.07 -16.12
N THR A 896 7.22 -21.39 -16.29
CA THR A 896 7.49 -22.36 -15.22
C THR A 896 8.82 -22.15 -14.51
N TRP A 897 9.73 -21.41 -15.14
CA TRP A 897 11.05 -21.05 -14.65
C TRP A 897 11.04 -19.78 -13.77
N VAL A 898 9.89 -19.12 -13.59
CA VAL A 898 9.75 -17.93 -12.72
C VAL A 898 9.16 -18.34 -11.36
N SER A 899 9.78 -17.82 -10.30
CA SER A 899 9.21 -17.75 -8.96
C SER A 899 9.35 -16.33 -8.43
N THR A 900 8.59 -15.94 -7.42
CA THR A 900 8.70 -14.61 -6.81
C THR A 900 10.10 -14.34 -6.30
N ASN A 901 10.69 -15.33 -5.60
CA ASN A 901 12.06 -15.25 -5.10
C ASN A 901 13.07 -14.95 -6.20
N ALA A 902 13.03 -15.73 -7.28
CA ALA A 902 13.96 -15.57 -8.37
C ALA A 902 13.78 -14.24 -9.12
N ALA A 903 12.53 -13.81 -9.29
CA ALA A 903 12.20 -12.52 -9.89
C ALA A 903 12.67 -11.33 -9.05
N ALA A 904 12.43 -11.36 -7.75
CA ALA A 904 12.87 -10.32 -6.81
C ALA A 904 14.41 -10.23 -6.78
N LEU A 905 15.11 -11.36 -6.64
CA LEU A 905 16.57 -11.42 -6.63
C LEU A 905 17.19 -10.90 -7.92
N TYR A 906 16.65 -11.31 -9.08
CA TYR A 906 17.09 -10.82 -10.38
C TYR A 906 16.86 -9.32 -10.51
N GLY A 907 15.64 -8.86 -10.20
CA GLY A 907 15.26 -7.46 -10.38
C GLY A 907 16.05 -6.51 -9.49
N VAL A 908 16.09 -6.77 -8.18
CA VAL A 908 16.81 -5.91 -7.23
C VAL A 908 18.30 -5.87 -7.52
N ALA A 909 18.93 -7.06 -7.72
CA ALA A 909 20.36 -7.11 -8.04
C ALA A 909 20.68 -6.50 -9.40
N GLY A 910 19.81 -6.65 -10.39
CA GLY A 910 19.96 -6.00 -11.70
C GLY A 910 19.97 -4.48 -11.60
N ILE A 911 19.01 -3.92 -10.87
CA ILE A 911 18.92 -2.49 -10.60
C ILE A 911 20.19 -1.97 -9.94
N GLU A 912 20.60 -2.60 -8.85
CA GLU A 912 21.72 -2.12 -8.04
C GLU A 912 23.07 -2.35 -8.71
N ASN A 913 23.29 -3.48 -9.37
CA ASN A 913 24.53 -3.74 -10.10
C ASN A 913 24.73 -2.73 -11.25
N LEU A 914 23.69 -2.45 -12.04
CA LEU A 914 23.76 -1.46 -13.12
C LEU A 914 24.08 -0.07 -12.58
N ALA A 915 23.51 0.31 -11.44
CA ALA A 915 23.76 1.60 -10.81
C ALA A 915 25.16 1.73 -10.20
N LEU A 916 25.63 0.68 -9.53
CA LEU A 916 26.86 0.71 -8.72
C LEU A 916 28.14 0.47 -9.53
N VAL A 917 28.08 -0.37 -10.55
CA VAL A 917 29.27 -0.77 -11.32
C VAL A 917 29.13 -0.61 -12.84
N GLY A 918 27.99 -0.10 -13.30
CA GLY A 918 27.70 0.13 -14.72
C GLY A 918 27.40 -1.15 -15.49
N ALA A 919 27.26 -1.04 -16.80
CA ALA A 919 26.88 -2.15 -17.68
C ALA A 919 27.98 -3.23 -17.78
N PRO A 920 27.61 -4.53 -17.95
CA PRO A 920 28.57 -5.59 -18.19
C PRO A 920 29.25 -5.39 -19.57
N ASP A 921 30.55 -5.32 -19.59
CA ASP A 921 31.33 -5.27 -20.84
C ASP A 921 31.69 -6.68 -21.38
N ALA A 922 32.21 -6.73 -22.62
CA ALA A 922 32.56 -8.00 -23.27
C ALA A 922 33.70 -8.74 -22.55
N SER A 923 34.54 -8.02 -21.78
CA SER A 923 35.71 -8.58 -21.07
C SER A 923 35.34 -9.16 -19.70
N SER A 924 34.22 -8.77 -19.14
CA SER A 924 33.77 -9.20 -17.79
C SER A 924 33.28 -10.66 -17.74
N ILE A 925 33.23 -11.38 -18.88
CA ILE A 925 32.64 -12.74 -18.97
C ILE A 925 33.58 -13.69 -19.75
N THR A 926 34.81 -13.84 -19.31
CA THR A 926 35.68 -14.94 -19.78
C THR A 926 35.77 -16.08 -18.77
N GLY A 927 34.60 -16.61 -18.39
CA GLY A 927 34.51 -17.91 -17.75
C GLY A 927 33.87 -18.90 -18.72
N ASN A 928 34.64 -19.83 -19.29
CA ASN A 928 34.11 -20.92 -20.08
C ASN A 928 33.06 -21.71 -19.29
N SER A 929 31.81 -21.49 -19.56
CA SER A 929 30.74 -22.39 -19.12
C SER A 929 29.81 -22.66 -20.30
N THR A 930 30.04 -23.83 -20.89
CA THR A 930 29.07 -24.50 -21.77
C THR A 930 27.99 -25.15 -20.88
N ALA A 931 27.19 -24.37 -20.22
CA ALA A 931 26.03 -24.90 -19.53
C ALA A 931 24.93 -25.26 -20.56
N LYS A 932 24.66 -26.53 -20.72
CA LYS A 932 23.54 -27.05 -21.50
C LYS A 932 22.24 -26.67 -20.76
N LEU A 933 21.42 -25.88 -21.44
CA LEU A 933 20.01 -25.73 -21.12
C LEU A 933 19.37 -27.13 -20.98
N ARG A 934 18.90 -27.47 -19.81
CA ARG A 934 17.86 -28.48 -19.66
C ARG A 934 16.54 -27.81 -19.90
N VAL A 935 15.90 -28.17 -20.98
CA VAL A 935 14.53 -27.87 -21.37
C VAL A 935 13.60 -28.55 -20.39
#